data_103ebdcce78fad33471e252e4315e671
#
_entry.id   103ebdcce78fad33471e252e4315e671
#
_cell.length_a   1.000
_cell.length_b   1.000
_cell.length_c   1.000
_cell.angle_alpha   90.00
_cell.angle_beta   90.00
_cell.angle_gamma   90.00
#
_symmetry.space_group_name_H-M   'P 1'
#
loop_
_entity.id
_entity.type
_entity.pdbx_description
1 polymer ?
#
loop_
_entity_poly.entity_id
_entity_poly.type
_entity_poly.pdbx_seq_one_letter_code
_entity_poly.pdbx_strand_id
1 'polypeptide(L)'
;MYCHQLHLRNKFFSFPFLTFLSCNRHFCISYASFSRNPDDISNFQVLPSPPSSRYSQLVPSDNVKFSRNGHYEHLEINDVVLSNKKITSFIRCGDLDSAVRVFESVEAKTVITWNSILAGFSRKSGYVKEARQLFDKIPEPNVVSYNTMLACYWRNADIQAAKSFFEGMHVKDVASWNTMISGFSQNGLMGEAVELFRLMPARNEITWNAMVSGYVESGELESALELFKEAPFKGVIARTAIVTGYMRLGNVEMAEKMFHEMPEKSMVTWNTMVSGYIENGRAEDGMKLVKRMMGLGIKVNESTLSSLLLGCSNLSALKLGKQVHQHVVKSPLYLDMTVGTSLISMYSKCGVLEDAWNLFLQMPRKDVVTWNAMISGYAQHGESKKALSLFDEMRSKGINPDWITFVGVLSACNHAGLVNLGIQYFEQMQRDYGVRPKPDHYTCMVDLLGRAGKLNEAVDLIRKMQFKPHIALFGSLLGACRIHRNLEVAEFAAENLLALEPTNAAGYVQLANVYAAKNQWEGVSKVRKSMKENKVIKTPGYSWMEVGRVVHEFRSGDRLHPDIVGIHTKLKDLEKKMRLAGYVPDLDSSLHDVGEEQKEQLLLWHSEKLAIAFGLIKLPPGMPIRIFKNLRVCGDCHQATKVISSIENREIIVRDTTRFHHFKNGACSCGDYW
;
A
#
# COMPACT_ATOMS: atom_id res chain seq x y z
N MET A 1 -30.54 -17.84 -27.29
CA MET A 1 -30.87 -16.58 -26.57
C MET A 1 -30.23 -16.54 -25.18
N TYR A 2 -29.00 -17.07 -25.02
CA TYR A 2 -28.30 -17.15 -23.71
C TYR A 2 -26.84 -16.63 -23.76
N CYS A 3 -26.43 -15.97 -24.85
CA CYS A 3 -25.04 -15.50 -25.03
C CYS A 3 -24.85 -13.96 -24.97
N HIS A 4 -25.90 -13.17 -24.70
CA HIS A 4 -25.80 -11.70 -24.75
C HIS A 4 -25.76 -10.98 -23.38
N GLN A 5 -25.86 -11.70 -22.28
CA GLN A 5 -25.85 -11.09 -20.93
C GLN A 5 -24.50 -11.12 -20.18
N LEU A 6 -23.46 -11.73 -20.75
CA LEU A 6 -22.13 -11.82 -20.11
C LEU A 6 -21.19 -10.66 -20.49
N HIS A 7 -21.55 -9.83 -21.48
CA HIS A 7 -20.68 -8.76 -21.97
C HIS A 7 -20.84 -7.39 -21.28
N LEU A 8 -21.81 -7.24 -20.37
CA LEU A 8 -22.06 -5.99 -19.66
C LEU A 8 -21.54 -5.96 -18.21
N ARG A 9 -20.93 -7.06 -17.70
CA ARG A 9 -20.39 -7.12 -16.34
C ARG A 9 -18.95 -6.59 -16.18
N ASN A 10 -18.22 -6.35 -17.26
CA ASN A 10 -16.78 -5.99 -17.19
C ASN A 10 -16.46 -4.49 -17.35
N LYS A 11 -17.44 -3.58 -17.36
CA LYS A 11 -17.18 -2.14 -17.57
C LYS A 11 -17.28 -1.25 -16.34
N PHE A 12 -17.39 -1.79 -15.12
CA PHE A 12 -17.60 -0.96 -13.91
C PHE A 12 -16.68 -1.27 -12.71
N PHE A 13 -15.48 -1.74 -12.95
CA PHE A 13 -14.46 -1.84 -11.86
C PHE A 13 -13.31 -0.84 -12.06
N SER A 14 -13.63 0.44 -12.28
CA SER A 14 -12.70 1.51 -11.96
C SER A 14 -12.96 1.93 -10.52
N PHE A 15 -12.28 1.30 -9.59
CA PHE A 15 -12.28 1.71 -8.18
C PHE A 15 -11.57 3.05 -8.02
N PRO A 16 -12.17 4.04 -7.37
CA PRO A 16 -11.43 5.18 -6.84
C PRO A 16 -10.79 4.78 -5.52
N PHE A 17 -9.85 3.81 -5.55
CA PHE A 17 -9.07 3.38 -4.38
C PHE A 17 -7.66 3.99 -4.37
N LEU A 18 -7.46 5.11 -5.07
CA LEU A 18 -6.15 5.77 -5.20
C LEU A 18 -5.71 6.58 -3.98
N THR A 19 -6.55 6.75 -2.96
CA THR A 19 -6.21 7.57 -1.79
C THR A 19 -5.60 6.82 -0.60
N PHE A 20 -5.52 5.49 -0.65
CA PHE A 20 -4.83 4.70 0.40
C PHE A 20 -3.59 3.94 -0.08
N LEU A 21 -3.18 4.12 -1.35
CA LEU A 21 -2.03 3.41 -1.93
C LEU A 21 -0.71 4.17 -1.86
N SER A 22 -0.67 5.38 -1.29
CA SER A 22 0.60 6.10 -1.09
C SER A 22 1.53 5.41 -0.07
N CYS A 23 1.01 4.55 0.76
CA CYS A 23 1.78 3.85 1.79
C CYS A 23 2.53 2.60 1.28
N ASN A 24 2.20 2.07 0.08
CA ASN A 24 2.80 0.82 -0.43
C ASN A 24 3.73 1.00 -1.65
N ARG A 25 3.96 2.23 -2.14
CA ARG A 25 4.88 2.45 -3.28
C ARG A 25 6.36 2.16 -2.99
N HIS A 26 6.74 2.00 -1.74
CA HIS A 26 8.15 1.74 -1.39
C HIS A 26 8.54 0.26 -1.32
N PHE A 27 7.62 -0.68 -1.45
CA PHE A 27 7.93 -2.12 -1.35
C PHE A 27 8.18 -2.83 -2.69
N CYS A 28 7.88 -2.21 -3.83
CA CYS A 28 8.08 -2.84 -5.15
C CYS A 28 9.38 -2.43 -5.90
N ILE A 29 10.19 -1.50 -5.36
CA ILE A 29 11.32 -0.92 -6.12
C ILE A 29 12.68 -1.54 -5.79
N SER A 30 12.76 -2.61 -5.01
CA SER A 30 14.05 -3.14 -4.54
C SER A 30 14.60 -4.36 -5.28
N TYR A 31 14.08 -4.77 -6.43
CA TYR A 31 14.54 -6.01 -7.10
C TYR A 31 14.91 -5.91 -8.59
N ALA A 32 15.30 -4.76 -9.06
CA ALA A 32 15.78 -4.65 -10.45
C ALA A 32 17.18 -4.05 -10.53
N SER A 33 18.18 -4.68 -9.94
CA SER A 33 19.58 -4.47 -10.35
C SER A 33 20.51 -5.52 -9.74
N PHE A 34 20.58 -6.70 -10.31
CA PHE A 34 21.77 -7.54 -10.24
C PHE A 34 21.89 -8.40 -11.50
N SER A 35 22.65 -7.90 -12.46
CA SER A 35 23.22 -8.73 -13.53
C SER A 35 24.28 -9.65 -12.91
N ARG A 36 24.02 -10.96 -12.92
CA ARG A 36 25.10 -11.94 -12.82
C ARG A 36 25.59 -12.25 -14.22
N ASN A 37 26.91 -12.18 -14.40
CA ASN A 37 27.61 -12.70 -15.58
C ASN A 37 27.30 -14.19 -15.77
N PRO A 38 27.04 -14.66 -17.01
CA PRO A 38 26.65 -16.05 -17.27
C PRO A 38 27.80 -17.08 -17.36
N ASP A 39 29.03 -16.74 -17.09
CA ASP A 39 30.17 -17.64 -17.28
C ASP A 39 30.76 -18.14 -15.97
N ASP A 40 30.00 -18.95 -15.21
CA ASP A 40 30.57 -19.87 -14.21
C ASP A 40 29.48 -20.87 -13.76
N ILE A 41 29.15 -21.83 -14.60
CA ILE A 41 28.45 -23.06 -14.21
C ILE A 41 29.25 -24.25 -14.73
N SER A 42 30.22 -24.68 -13.93
CA SER A 42 30.62 -26.09 -13.91
C SER A 42 31.14 -26.43 -12.50
N ASN A 43 30.50 -27.43 -11.91
CA ASN A 43 30.92 -28.17 -10.71
C ASN A 43 30.70 -27.52 -9.34
N PHE A 44 29.51 -27.77 -8.74
CA PHE A 44 29.48 -28.02 -7.28
C PHE A 44 28.44 -29.09 -6.94
N GLN A 45 28.94 -30.23 -6.44
CA GLN A 45 28.18 -31.30 -5.83
C GLN A 45 27.54 -30.81 -4.52
N VAL A 46 26.30 -31.26 -4.30
CA VAL A 46 25.52 -31.05 -3.09
C VAL A 46 26.10 -31.88 -1.96
N LEU A 47 26.44 -31.24 -0.84
CA LEU A 47 26.61 -31.88 0.47
C LEU A 47 25.74 -31.18 1.53
N PRO A 48 25.24 -31.93 2.52
CA PRO A 48 24.15 -31.47 3.41
C PRO A 48 24.63 -30.56 4.54
N SER A 49 23.73 -29.70 5.01
CA SER A 49 23.89 -28.76 6.11
C SER A 49 24.14 -29.45 7.47
N PRO A 50 25.09 -28.96 8.29
CA PRO A 50 25.19 -29.34 9.70
C PRO A 50 24.52 -28.32 10.62
N PRO A 51 24.18 -28.73 11.88
CA PRO A 51 23.34 -27.97 12.80
C PRO A 51 24.11 -26.91 13.58
N SER A 52 23.32 -25.95 14.06
CA SER A 52 23.73 -24.85 14.96
C SER A 52 24.38 -25.34 16.26
N SER A 53 25.56 -24.91 16.52
CA SER A 53 26.14 -24.53 17.82
C SER A 53 27.68 -24.72 17.84
N ARG A 54 28.38 -23.70 18.33
CA ARG A 54 29.81 -23.60 18.63
C ARG A 54 30.61 -22.67 17.70
N TYR A 55 30.60 -21.41 18.05
CA TYR A 55 31.75 -20.54 17.78
C TYR A 55 32.25 -19.96 19.09
N SER A 56 33.12 -20.74 19.70
CA SER A 56 34.16 -20.26 20.63
C SER A 56 35.37 -21.15 20.43
N GLN A 57 36.51 -20.49 20.31
CA GLN A 57 37.85 -21.09 20.23
C GLN A 57 38.32 -21.54 18.86
N LEU A 58 39.17 -20.69 18.27
CA LEU A 58 40.42 -21.12 17.60
C LEU A 58 41.26 -19.85 17.32
N VAL A 59 42.09 -19.54 18.26
CA VAL A 59 43.36 -18.80 18.09
C VAL A 59 44.41 -19.84 17.85
N PRO A 60 45.22 -19.83 16.79
CA PRO A 60 46.49 -20.54 16.75
C PRO A 60 47.61 -19.55 17.11
N SER A 61 48.31 -19.91 18.17
CA SER A 61 49.59 -19.36 18.56
C SER A 61 50.69 -19.69 17.56
N ASP A 62 51.53 -18.71 17.38
CA ASP A 62 52.95 -18.72 17.01
C ASP A 62 53.63 -20.00 16.52
N ASN A 63 54.17 -19.92 15.31
CA ASN A 63 55.53 -20.26 14.92
C ASN A 63 55.65 -20.47 13.42
N VAL A 64 56.08 -19.46 12.67
CA VAL A 64 56.63 -19.66 11.32
C VAL A 64 57.96 -18.92 11.22
N LYS A 65 58.99 -19.68 10.99
CA LYS A 65 60.36 -19.21 10.73
C LYS A 65 60.46 -18.58 9.34
N PHE A 66 61.21 -17.49 9.28
CA PHE A 66 61.52 -16.71 8.09
C PHE A 66 62.27 -17.51 7.01
N SER A 67 61.81 -17.34 5.75
CA SER A 67 62.62 -17.52 4.56
C SER A 67 62.40 -16.31 3.61
N ARG A 68 63.47 -15.69 3.20
CA ARG A 68 63.51 -14.50 2.34
C ARG A 68 63.17 -14.85 0.88
N ASN A 69 62.50 -13.92 0.23
CA ASN A 69 62.24 -13.70 -1.19
C ASN A 69 60.98 -14.35 -1.79
N GLY A 70 60.05 -13.52 -2.17
CA GLY A 70 58.99 -13.81 -3.14
C GLY A 70 57.55 -13.96 -2.63
N HIS A 71 57.30 -13.96 -1.30
CA HIS A 71 55.99 -14.25 -0.75
C HIS A 71 55.17 -13.01 -0.27
N TYR A 72 55.74 -11.82 -0.24
CA TYR A 72 55.08 -10.64 0.30
C TYR A 72 53.93 -10.11 -0.60
N GLU A 73 54.10 -10.04 -1.91
CA GLU A 73 53.06 -9.55 -2.83
C GLU A 73 51.83 -10.46 -2.84
N HIS A 74 51.97 -11.78 -2.75
CA HIS A 74 50.87 -12.72 -2.73
C HIS A 74 50.07 -12.72 -1.38
N LEU A 75 50.73 -12.44 -0.26
CA LEU A 75 50.06 -12.34 1.04
C LEU A 75 49.29 -11.04 1.20
N GLU A 76 49.82 -9.90 0.74
CA GLU A 76 49.12 -8.61 0.73
C GLU A 76 47.91 -8.61 -0.21
N ILE A 77 48.01 -9.21 -1.37
CA ILE A 77 46.88 -9.34 -2.34
C ILE A 77 45.76 -10.19 -1.74
N ASN A 78 46.06 -11.28 -1.07
CA ASN A 78 45.05 -12.12 -0.40
C ASN A 78 44.34 -11.39 0.72
N ASP A 79 45.06 -10.56 1.51
CA ASP A 79 44.45 -9.75 2.59
C ASP A 79 43.53 -8.65 2.07
N VAL A 80 43.90 -7.99 0.98
CA VAL A 80 43.01 -6.97 0.33
C VAL A 80 41.76 -7.61 -0.26
N VAL A 81 41.89 -8.77 -0.93
CA VAL A 81 40.72 -9.50 -1.47
C VAL A 81 39.78 -9.95 -0.36
N LEU A 82 40.33 -10.45 0.77
CA LEU A 82 39.52 -10.85 1.92
C LEU A 82 38.82 -9.65 2.56
N SER A 83 39.50 -8.53 2.68
CA SER A 83 38.95 -7.27 3.20
C SER A 83 37.81 -6.74 2.30
N ASN A 84 37.98 -6.77 0.98
CA ASN A 84 36.93 -6.40 0.03
C ASN A 84 35.69 -7.31 0.14
N LYS A 85 35.88 -8.63 0.36
CA LYS A 85 34.77 -9.56 0.63
C LYS A 85 34.06 -9.22 1.94
N LYS A 86 34.79 -8.89 3.02
CA LYS A 86 34.22 -8.47 4.32
C LYS A 86 33.43 -7.18 4.16
N ILE A 87 34.00 -6.14 3.53
CA ILE A 87 33.31 -4.87 3.24
C ILE A 87 31.98 -5.15 2.51
N THR A 88 32.03 -5.93 1.42
CA THR A 88 30.85 -6.28 0.64
C THR A 88 29.81 -7.06 1.47
N SER A 89 30.26 -7.94 2.37
CA SER A 89 29.39 -8.69 3.25
C SER A 89 28.68 -7.78 4.26
N PHE A 90 29.40 -6.89 4.94
CA PHE A 90 28.82 -5.92 5.88
C PHE A 90 27.82 -4.99 5.19
N ILE A 91 28.14 -4.51 3.97
CA ILE A 91 27.23 -3.68 3.17
C ILE A 91 25.95 -4.46 2.81
N ARG A 92 26.05 -5.75 2.48
CA ARG A 92 24.86 -6.60 2.22
C ARG A 92 23.99 -6.78 3.47
N CYS A 93 24.59 -6.84 4.64
CA CYS A 93 23.89 -6.91 5.92
C CYS A 93 23.37 -5.54 6.41
N GLY A 94 23.66 -4.45 5.69
CA GLY A 94 23.25 -3.08 6.07
C GLY A 94 24.15 -2.42 7.13
N ASP A 95 25.21 -3.09 7.57
CA ASP A 95 26.16 -2.60 8.57
C ASP A 95 27.28 -1.78 7.92
N LEU A 96 26.96 -0.51 7.65
CA LEU A 96 27.90 0.41 7.01
C LEU A 96 29.07 0.77 7.93
N ASP A 97 28.83 0.85 9.27
CA ASP A 97 29.85 1.24 10.23
C ASP A 97 30.96 0.18 10.33
N SER A 98 30.61 -1.09 10.33
CA SER A 98 31.59 -2.18 10.26
C SER A 98 32.30 -2.22 8.91
N ALA A 99 31.61 -1.94 7.82
CA ALA A 99 32.23 -1.84 6.50
C ALA A 99 33.27 -0.71 6.44
N VAL A 100 32.98 0.47 7.03
CA VAL A 100 33.91 1.61 7.12
C VAL A 100 35.13 1.25 7.96
N ARG A 101 34.96 0.62 9.13
CA ARG A 101 36.09 0.17 9.98
C ARG A 101 37.04 -0.77 9.24
N VAL A 102 36.50 -1.72 8.48
CA VAL A 102 37.35 -2.62 7.67
C VAL A 102 38.00 -1.85 6.54
N PHE A 103 37.30 -0.94 5.87
CA PHE A 103 37.89 -0.09 4.82
C PHE A 103 39.05 0.76 5.35
N GLU A 104 38.92 1.34 6.54
CA GLU A 104 39.98 2.15 7.17
C GLU A 104 41.21 1.32 7.52
N SER A 105 41.03 0.06 7.94
CA SER A 105 42.12 -0.83 8.31
C SER A 105 42.95 -1.36 7.14
N VAL A 106 42.48 -1.20 5.90
CA VAL A 106 43.25 -1.63 4.70
C VAL A 106 44.31 -0.58 4.39
N GLU A 107 45.58 -0.94 4.48
CA GLU A 107 46.74 -0.03 4.20
C GLU A 107 46.79 0.30 2.69
N ALA A 108 46.83 -0.71 1.81
CA ALA A 108 46.89 -0.55 0.37
C ALA A 108 45.51 -0.67 -0.28
N LYS A 109 44.81 0.44 -0.41
CA LYS A 109 43.45 0.50 -0.98
C LYS A 109 43.49 0.46 -2.50
N THR A 110 42.90 -0.57 -3.08
CA THR A 110 42.73 -0.67 -4.54
C THR A 110 41.44 0.05 -4.99
N VAL A 111 41.29 0.32 -6.29
CA VAL A 111 40.04 0.89 -6.85
C VAL A 111 38.83 0.02 -6.51
N ILE A 112 38.99 -1.31 -6.40
CA ILE A 112 37.93 -2.23 -5.97
C ILE A 112 37.53 -1.96 -4.51
N THR A 113 38.51 -1.71 -3.63
CA THR A 113 38.26 -1.37 -2.22
C THR A 113 37.44 -0.09 -2.10
N TRP A 114 37.84 0.95 -2.85
CA TRP A 114 37.14 2.23 -2.91
C TRP A 114 35.71 2.07 -3.48
N ASN A 115 35.57 1.35 -4.59
CA ASN A 115 34.25 1.13 -5.20
C ASN A 115 33.35 0.29 -4.30
N SER A 116 33.87 -0.64 -3.52
CA SER A 116 33.08 -1.44 -2.59
C SER A 116 32.46 -0.59 -1.50
N ILE A 117 33.23 0.30 -0.86
CA ILE A 117 32.70 1.18 0.19
C ILE A 117 31.80 2.28 -0.40
N LEU A 118 32.14 2.85 -1.56
CA LEU A 118 31.31 3.81 -2.28
C LEU A 118 29.92 3.24 -2.60
N ALA A 119 29.86 1.96 -3.01
CA ALA A 119 28.60 1.27 -3.23
C ALA A 119 27.78 1.12 -1.93
N GLY A 120 28.43 1.02 -0.76
CA GLY A 120 27.77 1.03 0.53
C GLY A 120 27.07 2.35 0.82
N PHE A 121 27.78 3.46 0.71
CA PHE A 121 27.22 4.80 0.87
C PHE A 121 26.14 5.10 -0.16
N SER A 122 26.37 4.73 -1.44
CA SER A 122 25.40 4.90 -2.53
C SER A 122 24.05 4.18 -2.27
N ARG A 123 24.03 3.08 -1.53
CA ARG A 123 22.80 2.34 -1.20
C ARG A 123 21.98 2.98 -0.10
N LYS A 124 22.57 3.81 0.73
CA LYS A 124 21.92 4.44 1.88
C LYS A 124 21.43 5.83 1.51
N SER A 125 20.13 6.07 1.58
CA SER A 125 19.56 7.38 1.29
C SER A 125 20.07 8.44 2.27
N GLY A 126 20.34 9.65 1.77
CA GLY A 126 20.83 10.77 2.59
C GLY A 126 22.36 10.89 2.69
N TYR A 127 23.12 9.91 2.18
CA TYR A 127 24.58 9.90 2.27
C TYR A 127 25.29 10.37 0.98
N VAL A 128 24.65 11.26 0.22
CA VAL A 128 25.20 11.76 -1.06
C VAL A 128 26.49 12.56 -0.84
N LYS A 129 26.55 13.38 0.23
CA LYS A 129 27.72 14.21 0.54
C LYS A 129 28.92 13.35 0.90
N GLU A 130 28.71 12.34 1.74
CA GLU A 130 29.74 11.39 2.14
C GLU A 130 30.22 10.54 0.96
N ALA A 131 29.28 10.05 0.12
CA ALA A 131 29.62 9.35 -1.12
C ALA A 131 30.45 10.23 -2.07
N ARG A 132 30.10 11.51 -2.21
CA ARG A 132 30.85 12.45 -3.03
C ARG A 132 32.24 12.70 -2.49
N GLN A 133 32.37 12.96 -1.20
CA GLN A 133 33.67 13.15 -0.54
C GLN A 133 34.56 11.92 -0.66
N LEU A 134 33.96 10.73 -0.63
CA LEU A 134 34.68 9.48 -0.82
C LEU A 134 35.15 9.32 -2.25
N PHE A 135 34.27 9.63 -3.23
CA PHE A 135 34.61 9.59 -4.65
C PHE A 135 35.77 10.53 -4.99
N ASP A 136 35.77 11.75 -4.44
CA ASP A 136 36.80 12.77 -4.68
C ASP A 136 38.19 12.37 -4.07
N LYS A 137 38.20 11.40 -3.14
CA LYS A 137 39.42 10.82 -2.57
C LYS A 137 39.97 9.63 -3.35
N ILE A 138 39.26 9.10 -4.35
CA ILE A 138 39.75 7.99 -5.16
C ILE A 138 40.89 8.50 -6.04
N PRO A 139 42.12 7.96 -5.94
CA PRO A 139 43.27 8.47 -6.69
C PRO A 139 43.05 8.39 -8.20
N GLU A 140 42.53 7.28 -8.70
CA GLU A 140 42.24 7.00 -10.13
C GLU A 140 40.84 6.39 -10.24
N PRO A 141 39.78 7.20 -10.30
CA PRO A 141 38.44 6.68 -10.44
C PRO A 141 38.22 6.09 -11.83
N ASN A 142 37.68 4.86 -11.87
CA ASN A 142 37.32 4.19 -13.11
C ASN A 142 35.84 4.33 -13.45
N VAL A 143 35.41 3.83 -14.61
CA VAL A 143 34.01 3.91 -15.05
C VAL A 143 33.03 3.33 -14.03
N VAL A 144 33.44 2.29 -13.28
CA VAL A 144 32.62 1.71 -12.19
C VAL A 144 32.43 2.71 -11.03
N SER A 145 33.48 3.45 -10.68
CA SER A 145 33.39 4.52 -9.66
C SER A 145 32.37 5.58 -10.07
N TYR A 146 32.46 6.04 -11.34
CA TYR A 146 31.52 7.02 -11.91
C TYR A 146 30.09 6.48 -11.94
N ASN A 147 29.85 5.27 -12.42
CA ASN A 147 28.54 4.66 -12.48
C ASN A 147 27.93 4.45 -11.09
N THR A 148 28.74 4.14 -10.08
CA THR A 148 28.29 4.03 -8.69
C THR A 148 27.83 5.37 -8.14
N MET A 149 28.55 6.44 -8.47
CA MET A 149 28.18 7.80 -8.05
C MET A 149 26.93 8.31 -8.78
N LEU A 150 26.79 8.04 -10.07
CA LEU A 150 25.56 8.30 -10.83
C LEU A 150 24.36 7.62 -10.18
N ALA A 151 24.47 6.33 -9.83
CA ALA A 151 23.42 5.60 -9.15
C ALA A 151 23.09 6.20 -7.76
N CYS A 152 24.09 6.78 -7.07
CA CYS A 152 23.88 7.49 -5.81
C CYS A 152 23.03 8.74 -6.00
N TYR A 153 23.33 9.58 -6.98
CA TYR A 153 22.55 10.78 -7.30
C TYR A 153 21.10 10.43 -7.65
N TRP A 154 20.88 9.43 -8.52
CA TRP A 154 19.53 8.99 -8.90
C TRP A 154 18.71 8.48 -7.73
N ARG A 155 19.30 7.70 -6.81
CA ARG A 155 18.58 7.22 -5.61
C ARG A 155 18.15 8.32 -4.67
N ASN A 156 18.87 9.43 -4.68
CA ASN A 156 18.56 10.60 -3.85
C ASN A 156 17.77 11.67 -4.61
N ALA A 157 17.29 11.37 -5.82
CA ALA A 157 16.55 12.27 -6.70
C ALA A 157 17.29 13.59 -7.01
N ASP A 158 18.63 13.56 -6.99
CA ASP A 158 19.46 14.71 -7.37
C ASP A 158 19.75 14.65 -8.89
N ILE A 159 18.71 15.00 -9.65
CA ILE A 159 18.71 14.91 -11.12
C ILE A 159 19.78 15.82 -11.72
N GLN A 160 19.93 17.03 -11.18
CA GLN A 160 20.86 18.00 -11.72
C GLN A 160 22.33 17.57 -11.52
N ALA A 161 22.64 17.04 -10.33
CA ALA A 161 23.97 16.52 -10.08
C ALA A 161 24.26 15.30 -10.95
N ALA A 162 23.29 14.41 -11.17
CA ALA A 162 23.44 13.25 -12.06
C ALA A 162 23.75 13.70 -13.51
N LYS A 163 23.01 14.68 -14.05
CA LYS A 163 23.23 15.23 -15.39
C LYS A 163 24.63 15.81 -15.53
N SER A 164 25.00 16.75 -14.68
CA SER A 164 26.31 17.41 -14.73
C SER A 164 27.47 16.44 -14.55
N PHE A 165 27.26 15.42 -13.67
CA PHE A 165 28.28 14.41 -13.41
C PHE A 165 28.47 13.48 -14.62
N PHE A 166 27.38 13.08 -15.29
CA PHE A 166 27.44 12.28 -16.52
C PHE A 166 28.08 13.05 -17.67
N GLU A 167 27.75 14.32 -17.83
CA GLU A 167 28.37 15.19 -18.85
C GLU A 167 29.89 15.27 -18.67
N GLY A 168 30.35 15.42 -17.43
CA GLY A 168 31.77 15.50 -17.07
C GLY A 168 32.55 14.18 -17.19
N MET A 169 31.92 13.04 -17.47
CA MET A 169 32.61 11.76 -17.65
C MET A 169 33.38 11.75 -18.98
N HIS A 170 34.68 11.53 -18.93
CA HIS A 170 35.51 11.41 -20.12
C HIS A 170 35.23 10.13 -20.92
N VAL A 171 34.96 9.01 -20.25
CA VAL A 171 34.63 7.72 -20.84
C VAL A 171 33.27 7.26 -20.32
N LYS A 172 32.35 7.01 -21.26
CA LYS A 172 30.99 6.53 -20.97
C LYS A 172 30.82 5.15 -21.60
N ASP A 173 30.63 4.14 -20.78
CA ASP A 173 30.31 2.79 -21.24
C ASP A 173 28.76 2.59 -21.32
N VAL A 174 28.37 1.43 -21.86
CA VAL A 174 26.93 1.07 -21.96
C VAL A 174 26.22 1.12 -20.60
N ALA A 175 26.93 0.80 -19.51
CA ALA A 175 26.35 0.84 -18.16
C ALA A 175 26.13 2.28 -17.70
N SER A 176 26.99 3.24 -18.06
CA SER A 176 26.81 4.67 -17.78
C SER A 176 25.52 5.20 -18.42
N TRP A 177 25.32 4.92 -19.71
CA TRP A 177 24.11 5.28 -20.45
C TRP A 177 22.86 4.63 -19.86
N ASN A 178 22.92 3.32 -19.59
CA ASN A 178 21.81 2.60 -18.98
C ASN A 178 21.44 3.14 -17.59
N THR A 179 22.43 3.56 -16.79
CA THR A 179 22.18 4.17 -15.48
C THR A 179 21.42 5.48 -15.62
N MET A 180 21.79 6.31 -16.60
CA MET A 180 21.10 7.57 -16.87
C MET A 180 19.68 7.33 -17.41
N ILE A 181 19.50 6.46 -18.40
CA ILE A 181 18.18 6.12 -18.97
C ILE A 181 17.26 5.59 -17.89
N SER A 182 17.73 4.64 -17.07
CA SER A 182 16.94 4.09 -15.96
C SER A 182 16.61 5.16 -14.90
N GLY A 183 17.57 6.04 -14.61
CA GLY A 183 17.38 7.13 -13.67
C GLY A 183 16.30 8.11 -14.12
N PHE A 184 16.34 8.56 -15.36
CA PHE A 184 15.32 9.43 -15.94
C PHE A 184 13.93 8.76 -15.94
N SER A 185 13.88 7.53 -16.44
CA SER A 185 12.65 6.74 -16.50
C SER A 185 11.99 6.58 -15.13
N GLN A 186 12.75 6.17 -14.11
CA GLN A 186 12.24 5.98 -12.74
C GLN A 186 11.79 7.29 -12.06
N ASN A 187 12.32 8.43 -12.49
CA ASN A 187 11.91 9.75 -11.99
C ASN A 187 10.83 10.42 -12.86
N GLY A 188 10.21 9.68 -13.79
CA GLY A 188 9.11 10.18 -14.62
C GLY A 188 9.53 11.12 -15.75
N LEU A 189 10.82 11.19 -16.06
CA LEU A 189 11.40 12.05 -17.08
C LEU A 189 11.62 11.26 -18.38
N MET A 190 10.53 10.69 -18.93
CA MET A 190 10.59 9.82 -20.12
C MET A 190 11.13 10.55 -21.36
N GLY A 191 10.85 11.84 -21.52
CA GLY A 191 11.38 12.65 -22.64
C GLY A 191 12.90 12.60 -22.71
N GLU A 192 13.57 12.88 -21.59
CA GLU A 192 15.03 12.84 -21.47
C GLU A 192 15.59 11.43 -21.64
N ALA A 193 14.88 10.41 -21.13
CA ALA A 193 15.26 9.02 -21.33
C ALA A 193 15.27 8.64 -22.82
N VAL A 194 14.26 9.08 -23.58
CA VAL A 194 14.14 8.87 -25.04
C VAL A 194 15.25 9.58 -25.79
N GLU A 195 15.57 10.81 -25.42
CA GLU A 195 16.69 11.55 -26.05
C GLU A 195 18.02 10.80 -25.84
N LEU A 196 18.31 10.38 -24.62
CA LEU A 196 19.53 9.61 -24.35
C LEU A 196 19.54 8.25 -25.07
N PHE A 197 18.38 7.58 -25.13
CA PHE A 197 18.27 6.33 -25.87
C PHE A 197 18.59 6.52 -27.37
N ARG A 198 18.17 7.65 -27.96
CA ARG A 198 18.48 7.99 -29.35
C ARG A 198 19.98 8.29 -29.58
N LEU A 199 20.58 9.01 -28.63
CA LEU A 199 21.99 9.41 -28.69
C LEU A 199 22.95 8.28 -28.35
N MET A 200 22.48 7.20 -27.73
CA MET A 200 23.31 6.10 -27.26
C MET A 200 23.95 5.34 -28.45
N PRO A 201 25.30 5.22 -28.51
CA PRO A 201 26.01 4.63 -29.64
C PRO A 201 25.70 3.14 -29.83
N ALA A 202 25.59 2.38 -28.77
CA ALA A 202 25.33 0.94 -28.79
C ALA A 202 24.32 0.56 -27.71
N ARG A 203 23.28 -0.15 -28.09
CA ARG A 203 22.16 -0.57 -27.18
C ARG A 203 22.24 -2.06 -26.94
N ASN A 204 22.13 -2.48 -25.70
CA ASN A 204 22.04 -3.87 -25.29
C ASN A 204 20.63 -4.22 -24.77
N GLU A 205 20.41 -5.48 -24.39
CA GLU A 205 19.13 -5.92 -23.85
C GLU A 205 18.68 -5.11 -22.63
N ILE A 206 19.61 -4.71 -21.75
CA ILE A 206 19.31 -3.89 -20.56
C ILE A 206 18.75 -2.53 -20.97
N THR A 207 19.30 -1.91 -22.02
CA THR A 207 18.83 -0.62 -22.55
C THR A 207 17.37 -0.70 -23.01
N TRP A 208 17.04 -1.72 -23.82
CA TRP A 208 15.69 -1.94 -24.31
C TRP A 208 14.71 -2.24 -23.17
N ASN A 209 15.11 -3.11 -22.23
CA ASN A 209 14.30 -3.44 -21.06
C ASN A 209 14.02 -2.20 -20.18
N ALA A 210 15.01 -1.33 -19.97
CA ALA A 210 14.87 -0.10 -19.22
C ALA A 210 13.85 0.84 -19.86
N MET A 211 13.91 1.00 -21.18
CA MET A 211 12.96 1.86 -21.90
C MET A 211 11.54 1.30 -21.92
N VAL A 212 11.37 -0.01 -22.19
CA VAL A 212 10.05 -0.66 -22.17
C VAL A 212 9.44 -0.55 -20.77
N SER A 213 10.22 -0.84 -19.72
CA SER A 213 9.76 -0.71 -18.34
C SER A 213 9.39 0.73 -18.00
N GLY A 214 10.18 1.70 -18.45
CA GLY A 214 9.94 3.11 -18.24
C GLY A 214 8.62 3.59 -18.84
N TYR A 215 8.36 3.24 -20.07
CA TYR A 215 7.07 3.57 -20.71
C TYR A 215 5.88 2.92 -19.98
N VAL A 216 6.02 1.68 -19.50
CA VAL A 216 4.99 1.03 -18.68
C VAL A 216 4.79 1.74 -17.34
N GLU A 217 5.87 2.19 -16.71
CA GLU A 217 5.81 2.91 -15.42
C GLU A 217 5.18 4.30 -15.57
N SER A 218 5.43 4.99 -16.68
CA SER A 218 4.80 6.29 -17.02
C SER A 218 3.33 6.15 -17.47
N GLY A 219 2.84 4.92 -17.67
CA GLY A 219 1.47 4.67 -18.11
C GLY A 219 1.29 4.67 -19.64
N GLU A 220 2.36 4.77 -20.40
CA GLU A 220 2.38 4.83 -21.87
C GLU A 220 2.54 3.43 -22.47
N LEU A 221 1.54 2.57 -22.26
CA LEU A 221 1.63 1.16 -22.72
C LEU A 221 1.73 1.04 -24.23
N GLU A 222 1.11 1.93 -24.99
CA GLU A 222 1.20 1.90 -26.46
C GLU A 222 2.62 2.13 -26.95
N SER A 223 3.30 3.15 -26.43
CA SER A 223 4.72 3.42 -26.70
C SER A 223 5.62 2.25 -26.28
N ALA A 224 5.33 1.63 -25.13
CA ALA A 224 6.04 0.44 -24.67
C ALA A 224 5.88 -0.74 -25.64
N LEU A 225 4.67 -0.96 -26.19
CA LEU A 225 4.39 -2.03 -27.15
C LEU A 225 5.06 -1.80 -28.50
N GLU A 226 5.09 -0.57 -28.98
CA GLU A 226 5.81 -0.21 -30.21
C GLU A 226 7.30 -0.49 -30.05
N LEU A 227 7.91 0.01 -28.97
CA LEU A 227 9.32 -0.22 -28.69
C LEU A 227 9.62 -1.72 -28.48
N PHE A 228 8.73 -2.45 -27.83
CA PHE A 228 8.88 -3.91 -27.66
C PHE A 228 8.82 -4.67 -28.98
N LYS A 229 8.03 -4.20 -29.97
CA LYS A 229 8.00 -4.81 -31.32
C LYS A 229 9.34 -4.59 -32.06
N GLU A 230 9.91 -3.39 -31.92
CA GLU A 230 11.19 -3.01 -32.55
C GLU A 230 12.39 -3.67 -31.87
N ALA A 231 12.28 -4.00 -30.57
CA ALA A 231 13.38 -4.55 -29.80
C ALA A 231 13.91 -5.87 -30.41
N PRO A 232 15.22 -5.97 -30.64
CA PRO A 232 15.83 -7.21 -31.13
C PRO A 232 15.80 -8.32 -30.08
N PHE A 233 15.68 -7.95 -28.82
CA PHE A 233 15.62 -8.86 -27.67
C PHE A 233 14.23 -8.78 -27.03
N LYS A 234 13.56 -9.91 -26.90
CA LYS A 234 12.24 -10.06 -26.27
C LYS A 234 12.34 -10.95 -25.04
N GLY A 235 13.24 -10.57 -24.14
CA GLY A 235 13.52 -11.31 -22.91
C GLY A 235 12.40 -11.31 -21.89
N VAL A 236 12.61 -12.05 -20.81
CA VAL A 236 11.64 -12.20 -19.71
C VAL A 236 11.29 -10.86 -19.05
N ILE A 237 12.26 -9.95 -18.93
CA ILE A 237 12.08 -8.63 -18.27
C ILE A 237 11.11 -7.76 -19.07
N ALA A 238 11.36 -7.56 -20.36
CA ALA A 238 10.48 -6.74 -21.22
C ALA A 238 9.07 -7.32 -21.29
N ARG A 239 8.93 -8.65 -21.46
CA ARG A 239 7.62 -9.31 -21.46
C ARG A 239 6.89 -9.13 -20.12
N THR A 240 7.60 -9.25 -19.00
CA THR A 240 7.02 -9.03 -17.66
C THR A 240 6.57 -7.58 -17.49
N ALA A 241 7.32 -6.60 -17.99
CA ALA A 241 6.91 -5.21 -18.00
C ALA A 241 5.60 -5.00 -18.79
N ILE A 242 5.49 -5.58 -20.00
CA ILE A 242 4.26 -5.50 -20.80
C ILE A 242 3.08 -6.16 -20.07
N VAL A 243 3.27 -7.33 -19.44
CA VAL A 243 2.24 -7.97 -18.59
C VAL A 243 1.80 -7.03 -17.47
N THR A 244 2.75 -6.35 -16.80
CA THR A 244 2.45 -5.33 -15.77
C THR A 244 1.59 -4.21 -16.34
N GLY A 245 1.94 -3.70 -17.53
CA GLY A 245 1.20 -2.64 -18.20
C GLY A 245 -0.25 -3.04 -18.51
N TYR A 246 -0.47 -4.22 -19.08
CA TYR A 246 -1.82 -4.73 -19.32
C TYR A 246 -2.62 -4.91 -18.04
N MET A 247 -2.01 -5.45 -16.97
CA MET A 247 -2.68 -5.62 -15.68
C MET A 247 -3.07 -4.27 -15.05
N ARG A 248 -2.21 -3.24 -15.13
CA ARG A 248 -2.52 -1.88 -14.64
C ARG A 248 -3.68 -1.22 -15.39
N LEU A 249 -3.83 -1.50 -16.68
CA LEU A 249 -4.96 -1.01 -17.49
C LEU A 249 -6.24 -1.87 -17.33
N GLY A 250 -6.21 -2.91 -16.51
CA GLY A 250 -7.33 -3.83 -16.34
C GLY A 250 -7.57 -4.78 -17.52
N ASN A 251 -6.65 -4.83 -18.49
CA ASN A 251 -6.74 -5.74 -19.62
C ASN A 251 -6.13 -7.10 -19.29
N VAL A 252 -6.83 -7.81 -18.40
CA VAL A 252 -6.36 -9.09 -17.86
C VAL A 252 -6.21 -10.15 -18.94
N GLU A 253 -7.08 -10.15 -19.97
CA GLU A 253 -7.05 -11.12 -21.06
C GLU A 253 -5.76 -11.04 -21.87
N MET A 254 -5.30 -9.81 -22.20
CA MET A 254 -4.04 -9.62 -22.92
C MET A 254 -2.84 -9.95 -22.05
N ALA A 255 -2.90 -9.66 -20.76
CA ALA A 255 -1.86 -10.06 -19.82
C ALA A 255 -1.75 -11.59 -19.71
N GLU A 256 -2.88 -12.31 -19.59
CA GLU A 256 -2.93 -13.77 -19.59
C GLU A 256 -2.33 -14.35 -20.90
N LYS A 257 -2.72 -13.83 -22.04
CA LYS A 257 -2.20 -14.23 -23.33
C LYS A 257 -0.67 -14.10 -23.39
N MET A 258 -0.16 -12.91 -23.07
CA MET A 258 1.29 -12.65 -23.05
C MET A 258 2.01 -13.58 -22.07
N PHE A 259 1.46 -13.77 -20.88
CA PHE A 259 2.02 -14.68 -19.87
C PHE A 259 2.08 -16.14 -20.36
N HIS A 260 1.03 -16.62 -21.03
CA HIS A 260 1.01 -17.98 -21.57
C HIS A 260 1.99 -18.20 -22.73
N GLU A 261 2.16 -17.19 -23.57
CA GLU A 261 3.09 -17.20 -24.72
C GLU A 261 4.57 -17.07 -24.29
N MET A 262 4.87 -16.70 -23.04
CA MET A 262 6.25 -16.64 -22.54
C MET A 262 6.85 -18.05 -22.45
N PRO A 263 7.99 -18.31 -23.12
CA PRO A 263 8.68 -19.61 -23.04
C PRO A 263 9.23 -19.86 -21.64
N GLU A 264 9.81 -18.83 -21.04
CA GLU A 264 10.34 -18.84 -19.68
C GLU A 264 9.66 -17.79 -18.81
N LYS A 265 9.45 -18.11 -17.56
CA LYS A 265 8.77 -17.23 -16.58
C LYS A 265 9.63 -17.14 -15.33
N SER A 266 10.06 -15.93 -15.00
CA SER A 266 10.76 -15.67 -13.74
C SER A 266 9.77 -15.64 -12.56
N MET A 267 10.28 -15.75 -11.33
CA MET A 267 9.46 -15.56 -10.14
C MET A 267 8.75 -14.19 -10.14
N VAL A 268 9.42 -13.15 -10.66
CA VAL A 268 8.83 -11.81 -10.81
C VAL A 268 7.60 -11.86 -11.73
N THR A 269 7.70 -12.59 -12.86
CA THR A 269 6.57 -12.74 -13.81
C THR A 269 5.36 -13.40 -13.14
N TRP A 270 5.57 -14.47 -12.37
CA TRP A 270 4.51 -15.14 -11.64
C TRP A 270 3.87 -14.20 -10.59
N ASN A 271 4.70 -13.51 -9.81
CA ASN A 271 4.22 -12.55 -8.81
C ASN A 271 3.47 -11.38 -9.45
N THR A 272 3.92 -10.89 -10.59
CA THR A 272 3.20 -9.85 -11.36
C THR A 272 1.80 -10.30 -11.75
N MET A 273 1.66 -11.54 -12.22
CA MET A 273 0.34 -12.08 -12.56
C MET A 273 -0.54 -12.25 -11.32
N VAL A 274 0.01 -12.75 -10.20
CA VAL A 274 -0.73 -12.88 -8.94
C VAL A 274 -1.20 -11.51 -8.45
N SER A 275 -0.31 -10.53 -8.38
CA SER A 275 -0.64 -9.16 -7.96
C SER A 275 -1.63 -8.50 -8.91
N GLY A 276 -1.44 -8.67 -10.22
CA GLY A 276 -2.33 -8.14 -11.24
C GLY A 276 -3.76 -8.69 -11.13
N TYR A 277 -3.93 -10.00 -10.91
CA TYR A 277 -5.26 -10.56 -10.65
C TYR A 277 -5.92 -9.93 -9.43
N ILE A 278 -5.15 -9.70 -8.37
CA ILE A 278 -5.62 -9.12 -7.13
C ILE A 278 -6.07 -7.67 -7.33
N GLU A 279 -5.24 -6.86 -7.99
CA GLU A 279 -5.52 -5.46 -8.30
C GLU A 279 -6.77 -5.30 -9.18
N ASN A 280 -7.03 -6.30 -10.03
CA ASN A 280 -8.22 -6.35 -10.88
C ASN A 280 -9.43 -7.06 -10.23
N GLY A 281 -9.41 -7.30 -8.92
CA GLY A 281 -10.51 -7.91 -8.18
C GLY A 281 -10.71 -9.41 -8.44
N ARG A 282 -9.75 -10.08 -9.09
CA ARG A 282 -9.79 -11.51 -9.44
C ARG A 282 -8.93 -12.36 -8.49
N ALA A 283 -9.08 -12.16 -7.17
CA ALA A 283 -8.26 -12.84 -6.16
C ALA A 283 -8.34 -14.38 -6.21
N GLU A 284 -9.48 -14.94 -6.63
CA GLU A 284 -9.61 -16.39 -6.83
C GLU A 284 -8.71 -16.90 -7.95
N ASP A 285 -8.55 -16.14 -9.03
CA ASP A 285 -7.66 -16.52 -10.14
C ASP A 285 -6.20 -16.39 -9.72
N GLY A 286 -5.87 -15.37 -8.91
CA GLY A 286 -4.57 -15.28 -8.24
C GLY A 286 -4.26 -16.52 -7.39
N MET A 287 -5.22 -16.99 -6.59
CA MET A 287 -5.06 -18.21 -5.80
C MET A 287 -4.93 -19.46 -6.67
N LYS A 288 -5.71 -19.59 -7.76
CA LYS A 288 -5.57 -20.70 -8.72
C LYS A 288 -4.18 -20.71 -9.33
N LEU A 289 -3.66 -19.53 -9.67
CA LEU A 289 -2.31 -19.39 -10.22
C LEU A 289 -1.23 -19.84 -9.23
N VAL A 290 -1.33 -19.45 -7.95
CA VAL A 290 -0.41 -19.91 -6.90
C VAL A 290 -0.49 -21.42 -6.70
N LYS A 291 -1.68 -22.00 -6.70
CA LYS A 291 -1.82 -23.48 -6.66
C LYS A 291 -1.14 -24.15 -7.85
N ARG A 292 -1.24 -23.55 -9.04
CA ARG A 292 -0.54 -24.03 -10.24
C ARG A 292 0.97 -23.91 -10.10
N MET A 293 1.50 -22.79 -9.57
CA MET A 293 2.93 -22.63 -9.24
C MET A 293 3.42 -23.79 -8.37
N MET A 294 2.69 -24.08 -7.27
CA MET A 294 3.03 -25.15 -6.35
C MET A 294 2.99 -26.52 -7.03
N GLY A 295 1.99 -26.78 -7.87
CA GLY A 295 1.87 -28.03 -8.67
C GLY A 295 3.01 -28.22 -9.68
N LEU A 296 3.61 -27.14 -10.15
CA LEU A 296 4.79 -27.13 -11.03
C LEU A 296 6.13 -27.21 -10.25
N GLY A 297 6.09 -27.31 -8.92
CA GLY A 297 7.28 -27.31 -8.07
C GLY A 297 7.95 -25.95 -7.92
N ILE A 298 7.29 -24.85 -8.37
CA ILE A 298 7.79 -23.48 -8.22
C ILE A 298 7.60 -23.08 -6.76
N LYS A 299 8.71 -22.74 -6.08
CA LYS A 299 8.67 -22.34 -4.66
C LYS A 299 7.98 -20.97 -4.54
N VAL A 300 6.84 -20.98 -3.85
CA VAL A 300 6.15 -19.75 -3.46
C VAL A 300 7.00 -19.03 -2.43
N ASN A 301 7.27 -17.75 -2.64
CA ASN A 301 8.06 -16.92 -1.73
C ASN A 301 7.16 -15.97 -0.91
N GLU A 302 7.79 -15.26 0.02
CA GLU A 302 7.15 -14.27 0.90
C GLU A 302 6.42 -13.18 0.12
N SER A 303 6.96 -12.73 -1.00
CA SER A 303 6.34 -11.73 -1.87
C SER A 303 5.03 -12.22 -2.48
N THR A 304 5.00 -13.47 -2.98
CA THR A 304 3.77 -14.08 -3.53
C THR A 304 2.66 -14.16 -2.48
N LEU A 305 3.00 -14.64 -1.28
CA LEU A 305 2.03 -14.78 -0.18
C LEU A 305 1.54 -13.42 0.32
N SER A 306 2.43 -12.46 0.46
CA SER A 306 2.08 -11.09 0.88
C SER A 306 1.17 -10.41 -0.13
N SER A 307 1.40 -10.60 -1.43
CA SER A 307 0.50 -10.09 -2.49
C SER A 307 -0.89 -10.72 -2.39
N LEU A 308 -1.00 -12.03 -2.20
CA LEU A 308 -2.29 -12.69 -1.98
C LEU A 308 -3.01 -12.18 -0.74
N LEU A 309 -2.29 -12.02 0.38
CA LEU A 309 -2.85 -11.53 1.63
C LEU A 309 -3.31 -10.07 1.51
N LEU A 310 -2.57 -9.25 0.75
CA LEU A 310 -2.98 -7.88 0.42
C LEU A 310 -4.29 -7.89 -0.37
N GLY A 311 -4.42 -8.77 -1.35
CA GLY A 311 -5.66 -8.93 -2.11
C GLY A 311 -6.83 -9.35 -1.23
N CYS A 312 -6.62 -10.33 -0.36
CA CYS A 312 -7.62 -10.74 0.62
C CYS A 312 -8.04 -9.57 1.53
N SER A 313 -7.08 -8.72 1.92
CA SER A 313 -7.32 -7.52 2.72
C SER A 313 -8.20 -6.50 1.99
N ASN A 314 -7.89 -6.23 0.72
CA ASN A 314 -8.59 -5.22 -0.08
C ASN A 314 -10.01 -5.64 -0.45
N LEU A 315 -10.18 -6.91 -0.79
CA LEU A 315 -11.49 -7.49 -1.11
C LEU A 315 -12.27 -7.92 0.14
N SER A 316 -11.64 -7.84 1.31
CA SER A 316 -12.22 -8.33 2.58
C SER A 316 -12.60 -9.81 2.51
N ALA A 317 -11.85 -10.60 1.73
CA ALA A 317 -12.08 -12.02 1.45
C ALA A 317 -11.50 -12.90 2.56
N LEU A 318 -12.15 -12.93 3.73
CA LEU A 318 -11.68 -13.61 4.94
C LEU A 318 -11.43 -15.10 4.72
N LYS A 319 -12.35 -15.81 4.01
CA LYS A 319 -12.20 -17.24 3.77
C LYS A 319 -10.97 -17.56 2.93
N LEU A 320 -10.72 -16.75 1.90
CA LEU A 320 -9.53 -16.88 1.06
C LEU A 320 -8.27 -16.60 1.88
N GLY A 321 -8.27 -15.54 2.69
CA GLY A 321 -7.17 -15.22 3.61
C GLY A 321 -6.88 -16.37 4.60
N LYS A 322 -7.90 -17.01 5.15
CA LYS A 322 -7.73 -18.20 6.00
C LYS A 322 -7.15 -19.41 5.25
N GLN A 323 -7.49 -19.61 3.98
CA GLN A 323 -6.86 -20.64 3.16
C GLN A 323 -5.37 -20.35 2.93
N VAL A 324 -5.01 -19.09 2.62
CA VAL A 324 -3.60 -18.68 2.51
C VAL A 324 -2.88 -18.94 3.83
N HIS A 325 -3.46 -18.54 4.97
CA HIS A 325 -2.87 -18.78 6.29
C HIS A 325 -2.63 -20.27 6.55
N GLN A 326 -3.59 -21.15 6.22
CA GLN A 326 -3.40 -22.62 6.35
C GLN A 326 -2.22 -23.15 5.52
N HIS A 327 -1.95 -22.56 4.34
CA HIS A 327 -0.77 -22.89 3.55
C HIS A 327 0.52 -22.36 4.20
N VAL A 328 0.49 -21.14 4.73
CA VAL A 328 1.62 -20.53 5.43
C VAL A 328 2.04 -21.39 6.63
N VAL A 329 1.09 -21.84 7.45
CA VAL A 329 1.36 -22.70 8.63
C VAL A 329 2.11 -23.98 8.28
N LYS A 330 1.88 -24.52 7.07
CA LYS A 330 2.54 -25.75 6.57
C LYS A 330 3.83 -25.48 5.81
N SER A 331 4.24 -24.22 5.67
CA SER A 331 5.41 -23.81 4.90
C SER A 331 6.56 -23.38 5.81
N PRO A 332 7.80 -23.37 5.31
CA PRO A 332 8.95 -22.79 6.05
C PRO A 332 8.79 -21.29 6.32
N LEU A 333 7.82 -20.62 5.68
CA LEU A 333 7.55 -19.19 5.83
C LEU A 333 6.57 -18.89 6.99
N TYR A 334 6.19 -19.92 7.77
CA TYR A 334 5.41 -19.69 8.98
C TYR A 334 6.21 -18.85 9.97
N LEU A 335 5.61 -17.74 10.40
CA LEU A 335 6.23 -16.70 11.24
C LEU A 335 7.40 -15.93 10.58
N ASP A 336 7.56 -16.04 9.24
CA ASP A 336 8.33 -15.04 8.51
C ASP A 336 7.77 -13.64 8.78
N MET A 337 8.66 -12.65 8.98
CA MET A 337 8.26 -11.32 9.43
C MET A 337 7.33 -10.61 8.42
N THR A 338 7.62 -10.74 7.13
CA THR A 338 6.84 -10.10 6.06
C THR A 338 5.47 -10.77 5.90
N VAL A 339 5.45 -12.10 5.89
CA VAL A 339 4.21 -12.88 5.76
C VAL A 339 3.35 -12.75 7.02
N GLY A 340 3.94 -12.79 8.21
CA GLY A 340 3.26 -12.60 9.48
C GLY A 340 2.61 -11.22 9.57
N THR A 341 3.33 -10.17 9.20
CA THR A 341 2.80 -8.79 9.15
C THR A 341 1.66 -8.65 8.14
N SER A 342 1.77 -9.32 6.98
CA SER A 342 0.71 -9.35 5.96
C SER A 342 -0.53 -10.09 6.46
N LEU A 343 -0.37 -11.17 7.22
CA LEU A 343 -1.48 -11.90 7.88
C LEU A 343 -2.17 -11.03 8.95
N ILE A 344 -1.41 -10.32 9.79
CA ILE A 344 -1.97 -9.38 10.78
C ILE A 344 -2.82 -8.32 10.07
N SER A 345 -2.28 -7.70 9.00
CA SER A 345 -3.01 -6.72 8.20
C SER A 345 -4.27 -7.31 7.56
N MET A 346 -4.19 -8.54 7.03
CA MET A 346 -5.32 -9.23 6.41
C MET A 346 -6.44 -9.49 7.42
N TYR A 347 -6.13 -10.05 8.58
CA TYR A 347 -7.13 -10.32 9.60
C TYR A 347 -7.75 -9.03 10.15
N SER A 348 -6.94 -8.00 10.42
CA SER A 348 -7.42 -6.70 10.85
C SER A 348 -8.39 -6.09 9.83
N LYS A 349 -8.03 -6.07 8.55
CA LYS A 349 -8.87 -5.49 7.48
C LYS A 349 -10.10 -6.33 7.12
N CYS A 350 -10.09 -7.63 7.45
CA CYS A 350 -11.25 -8.52 7.30
C CYS A 350 -12.17 -8.53 8.55
N GLY A 351 -11.90 -7.72 9.56
CA GLY A 351 -12.76 -7.59 10.74
C GLY A 351 -12.58 -8.71 11.78
N VAL A 352 -11.41 -9.34 11.85
CA VAL A 352 -11.09 -10.43 12.81
C VAL A 352 -9.84 -10.06 13.59
N LEU A 353 -10.00 -9.06 14.46
CA LEU A 353 -8.90 -8.44 15.20
C LEU A 353 -8.23 -9.40 16.21
N GLU A 354 -8.99 -10.35 16.74
CA GLU A 354 -8.48 -11.36 17.69
C GLU A 354 -7.45 -12.29 17.03
N ASP A 355 -7.74 -12.78 15.81
CA ASP A 355 -6.78 -13.61 15.05
C ASP A 355 -5.50 -12.80 14.71
N ALA A 356 -5.64 -11.51 14.39
CA ALA A 356 -4.51 -10.61 14.16
C ALA A 356 -3.64 -10.45 15.42
N TRP A 357 -4.27 -10.25 16.58
CA TRP A 357 -3.57 -10.13 17.85
C TRP A 357 -2.84 -11.41 18.25
N ASN A 358 -3.49 -12.56 18.10
CA ASN A 358 -2.88 -13.86 18.39
C ASN A 358 -1.64 -14.11 17.54
N LEU A 359 -1.66 -13.76 16.25
CA LEU A 359 -0.50 -13.82 15.38
C LEU A 359 0.60 -12.84 15.83
N PHE A 360 0.23 -11.61 16.17
CA PHE A 360 1.17 -10.62 16.67
C PHE A 360 1.92 -11.13 17.91
N LEU A 361 1.22 -11.79 18.84
CA LEU A 361 1.85 -12.39 20.03
C LEU A 361 2.82 -13.52 19.67
N GLN A 362 2.44 -14.38 18.72
CA GLN A 362 3.24 -15.54 18.31
C GLN A 362 4.52 -15.18 17.53
N MET A 363 4.58 -14.00 16.90
CA MET A 363 5.75 -13.58 16.13
C MET A 363 6.98 -13.42 17.03
N PRO A 364 8.09 -14.13 16.74
CA PRO A 364 9.28 -14.12 17.61
C PRO A 364 10.04 -12.80 17.54
N ARG A 365 9.99 -12.13 16.39
CA ARG A 365 10.56 -10.80 16.16
C ARG A 365 9.50 -9.90 15.54
N LYS A 366 9.51 -8.64 15.94
CA LYS A 366 8.57 -7.63 15.47
C LYS A 366 9.36 -6.37 15.11
N ASP A 367 9.29 -5.99 13.84
CA ASP A 367 9.84 -4.72 13.36
C ASP A 367 8.81 -3.60 13.47
N VAL A 368 9.20 -2.39 13.13
CA VAL A 368 8.32 -1.21 13.14
C VAL A 368 7.05 -1.46 12.29
N VAL A 369 7.16 -2.18 11.16
CA VAL A 369 6.03 -2.45 10.27
C VAL A 369 5.00 -3.37 10.94
N THR A 370 5.46 -4.37 11.70
CA THR A 370 4.60 -5.29 12.46
C THR A 370 3.83 -4.55 13.55
N TRP A 371 4.50 -3.66 14.29
CA TRP A 371 3.85 -2.81 15.30
C TRP A 371 2.84 -1.87 14.66
N ASN A 372 3.19 -1.21 13.55
CA ASN A 372 2.31 -0.32 12.80
C ASN A 372 1.05 -1.04 12.29
N ALA A 373 1.18 -2.28 11.81
CA ALA A 373 0.05 -3.08 11.35
C ALA A 373 -0.96 -3.32 12.49
N MET A 374 -0.49 -3.63 13.70
CA MET A 374 -1.36 -3.90 14.84
C MET A 374 -1.95 -2.62 15.45
N ILE A 375 -1.15 -1.55 15.59
CA ILE A 375 -1.62 -0.23 16.06
C ILE A 375 -2.72 0.29 15.13
N SER A 376 -2.49 0.26 13.82
CA SER A 376 -3.49 0.67 12.81
C SER A 376 -4.72 -0.23 12.83
N GLY A 377 -4.54 -1.54 13.04
CA GLY A 377 -5.64 -2.48 13.21
C GLY A 377 -6.55 -2.09 14.38
N TYR A 378 -6.00 -1.86 15.56
CA TYR A 378 -6.76 -1.41 16.72
C TYR A 378 -7.44 -0.04 16.49
N ALA A 379 -6.71 0.92 15.88
CA ALA A 379 -7.25 2.24 15.58
C ALA A 379 -8.49 2.15 14.66
N GLN A 380 -8.40 1.36 13.57
CA GLN A 380 -9.51 1.19 12.62
C GLN A 380 -10.73 0.51 13.23
N HIS A 381 -10.55 -0.35 14.23
CA HIS A 381 -11.63 -1.03 14.94
C HIS A 381 -12.24 -0.21 16.09
N GLY A 382 -11.75 1.01 16.32
CA GLY A 382 -12.22 1.87 17.42
C GLY A 382 -11.66 1.50 18.79
N GLU A 383 -10.72 0.54 18.85
CA GLU A 383 -10.02 0.12 20.07
C GLU A 383 -8.86 1.07 20.41
N SER A 384 -9.16 2.37 20.49
CA SER A 384 -8.15 3.43 20.59
C SER A 384 -7.26 3.29 21.83
N LYS A 385 -7.83 2.86 22.97
CA LYS A 385 -7.04 2.62 24.19
C LYS A 385 -5.98 1.55 23.99
N LYS A 386 -6.32 0.45 23.29
CA LYS A 386 -5.37 -0.63 22.99
C LYS A 386 -4.32 -0.18 21.98
N ALA A 387 -4.71 0.63 20.97
CA ALA A 387 -3.79 1.20 20.01
C ALA A 387 -2.71 2.07 20.68
N LEU A 388 -3.13 2.96 21.58
CA LEU A 388 -2.24 3.86 22.33
C LEU A 388 -1.36 3.11 23.33
N SER A 389 -1.93 2.14 24.09
CA SER A 389 -1.15 1.28 24.97
C SER A 389 -0.07 0.48 24.20
N LEU A 390 -0.41 0.00 23.00
CA LEU A 390 0.53 -0.73 22.15
C LEU A 390 1.65 0.19 21.62
N PHE A 391 1.34 1.44 21.33
CA PHE A 391 2.35 2.46 20.99
C PHE A 391 3.31 2.70 22.16
N ASP A 392 2.81 2.80 23.39
CA ASP A 392 3.66 2.95 24.58
C ASP A 392 4.52 1.70 24.82
N GLU A 393 3.99 0.50 24.60
CA GLU A 393 4.73 -0.75 24.67
C GLU A 393 5.86 -0.81 23.61
N MET A 394 5.57 -0.39 22.36
CA MET A 394 6.58 -0.28 21.28
C MET A 394 7.75 0.59 21.71
N ARG A 395 7.47 1.76 22.32
CA ARG A 395 8.47 2.70 22.81
C ARG A 395 9.28 2.10 23.97
N SER A 396 8.61 1.46 24.92
CA SER A 396 9.28 0.84 26.08
C SER A 396 10.26 -0.27 25.70
N LYS A 397 10.01 -0.92 24.54
CA LYS A 397 10.92 -1.93 23.94
C LYS A 397 12.04 -1.31 23.10
N GLY A 398 12.19 0.01 23.07
CA GLY A 398 13.24 0.71 22.34
C GLY A 398 13.05 0.70 20.82
N ILE A 399 11.84 0.43 20.33
CA ILE A 399 11.54 0.46 18.89
C ILE A 399 11.13 1.90 18.53
N ASN A 400 11.92 2.54 17.68
CA ASN A 400 11.67 3.92 17.27
C ASN A 400 10.43 4.02 16.36
N PRO A 401 9.43 4.84 16.73
CA PRO A 401 8.28 5.11 15.88
C PRO A 401 8.70 5.80 14.58
N ASP A 402 8.04 5.43 13.49
CA ASP A 402 8.17 6.07 12.19
C ASP A 402 6.94 6.92 11.86
N TRP A 403 6.91 7.50 10.66
CA TRP A 403 5.79 8.31 10.21
C TRP A 403 4.47 7.51 10.11
N ILE A 404 4.52 6.20 9.78
CA ILE A 404 3.32 5.34 9.72
C ILE A 404 2.78 5.08 11.13
N THR A 405 3.67 4.91 12.11
CA THR A 405 3.29 4.77 13.52
C THR A 405 2.42 5.95 13.95
N PHE A 406 2.86 7.18 13.63
CA PHE A 406 2.10 8.39 14.01
C PHE A 406 0.78 8.52 13.25
N VAL A 407 0.67 8.06 12.00
CA VAL A 407 -0.64 7.96 11.32
C VAL A 407 -1.58 7.05 12.10
N GLY A 408 -1.11 5.89 12.58
CA GLY A 408 -1.90 4.97 13.40
C GLY A 408 -2.35 5.59 14.73
N VAL A 409 -1.43 6.24 15.45
CA VAL A 409 -1.68 6.92 16.73
C VAL A 409 -2.68 8.08 16.56
N LEU A 410 -2.49 8.94 15.57
CA LEU A 410 -3.39 10.05 15.28
C LEU A 410 -4.78 9.55 14.83
N SER A 411 -4.84 8.45 14.05
CA SER A 411 -6.10 7.80 13.71
C SER A 411 -6.82 7.25 14.93
N ALA A 412 -6.09 6.68 15.91
CA ALA A 412 -6.68 6.23 17.17
C ALA A 412 -7.26 7.41 17.97
N CYS A 413 -6.54 8.54 18.06
CA CYS A 413 -7.03 9.76 18.69
C CYS A 413 -8.26 10.31 17.96
N ASN A 414 -8.22 10.33 16.62
CA ASN A 414 -9.32 10.80 15.79
C ASN A 414 -10.59 9.98 16.02
N HIS A 415 -10.49 8.65 16.01
CA HIS A 415 -11.64 7.78 16.18
C HIS A 415 -12.23 7.80 17.61
N ALA A 416 -11.47 8.23 18.61
CA ALA A 416 -11.92 8.37 20.00
C ALA A 416 -12.27 9.81 20.40
N GLY A 417 -12.11 10.79 19.52
CA GLY A 417 -12.35 12.20 19.84
C GLY A 417 -11.34 12.80 20.82
N LEU A 418 -10.15 12.23 20.93
CA LEU A 418 -9.10 12.65 21.87
C LEU A 418 -8.29 13.83 21.30
N VAL A 419 -8.95 14.99 21.15
CA VAL A 419 -8.40 16.18 20.47
C VAL A 419 -7.09 16.62 21.08
N ASN A 420 -7.03 16.87 22.39
CA ASN A 420 -5.85 17.38 23.07
C ASN A 420 -4.67 16.40 22.95
N LEU A 421 -4.94 15.10 23.08
CA LEU A 421 -3.93 14.06 22.97
C LEU A 421 -3.40 13.95 21.52
N GLY A 422 -4.30 14.08 20.53
CA GLY A 422 -3.92 14.11 19.12
C GLY A 422 -3.01 15.29 18.79
N ILE A 423 -3.31 16.50 19.29
CA ILE A 423 -2.45 17.69 19.14
C ILE A 423 -1.09 17.42 19.79
N GLN A 424 -1.06 16.88 20.99
CA GLN A 424 0.17 16.54 21.70
C GLN A 424 1.04 15.57 20.89
N TYR A 425 0.49 14.49 20.36
CA TYR A 425 1.25 13.52 19.56
C TYR A 425 1.71 14.11 18.23
N PHE A 426 0.92 14.98 17.60
CA PHE A 426 1.31 15.67 16.37
C PHE A 426 2.52 16.60 16.57
N GLU A 427 2.59 17.28 17.71
CA GLU A 427 3.75 18.10 18.09
C GLU A 427 4.97 17.25 18.49
N GLN A 428 4.74 16.21 19.29
CA GLN A 428 5.80 15.33 19.77
C GLN A 428 6.49 14.58 18.63
N MET A 429 5.77 14.20 17.57
CA MET A 429 6.37 13.44 16.47
C MET A 429 7.57 14.14 15.83
N GLN A 430 7.52 15.46 15.71
CA GLN A 430 8.64 16.24 15.18
C GLN A 430 9.68 16.58 16.25
N ARG A 431 9.24 17.04 17.42
CA ARG A 431 10.10 17.50 18.51
C ARG A 431 10.90 16.38 19.14
N ASP A 432 10.24 15.26 19.45
CA ASP A 432 10.83 14.19 20.27
C ASP A 432 11.38 13.03 19.42
N TYR A 433 10.85 12.84 18.21
CA TYR A 433 11.22 11.72 17.32
C TYR A 433 11.84 12.15 16.00
N GLY A 434 11.91 13.45 15.71
CA GLY A 434 12.45 13.98 14.44
C GLY A 434 11.61 13.59 13.20
N VAL A 435 10.40 13.08 13.38
CA VAL A 435 9.52 12.67 12.30
C VAL A 435 8.80 13.88 11.73
N ARG A 436 9.14 14.28 10.50
CA ARG A 436 8.47 15.40 9.84
C ARG A 436 7.04 15.06 9.48
N PRO A 437 6.06 15.94 9.76
CA PRO A 437 4.68 15.74 9.35
C PRO A 437 4.54 15.58 7.84
N LYS A 438 3.73 14.60 7.43
CA LYS A 438 3.36 14.31 6.03
C LYS A 438 1.87 14.60 5.82
N PRO A 439 1.36 14.66 4.57
CA PRO A 439 -0.04 14.93 4.27
C PRO A 439 -1.03 14.06 5.06
N ASP A 440 -0.72 12.77 5.28
CA ASP A 440 -1.58 11.85 6.03
C ASP A 440 -1.78 12.28 7.49
N HIS A 441 -0.74 12.78 8.15
CA HIS A 441 -0.84 13.29 9.52
C HIS A 441 -1.76 14.51 9.60
N TYR A 442 -1.63 15.44 8.65
CA TYR A 442 -2.51 16.62 8.56
C TYR A 442 -3.96 16.19 8.30
N THR A 443 -4.18 15.17 7.46
CA THR A 443 -5.51 14.63 7.20
C THR A 443 -6.15 14.07 8.47
N CYS A 444 -5.40 13.30 9.26
CA CYS A 444 -5.88 12.81 10.56
C CYS A 444 -6.22 13.96 11.51
N MET A 445 -5.37 15.01 11.56
CA MET A 445 -5.61 16.16 12.43
C MET A 445 -6.79 17.00 11.97
N VAL A 446 -6.94 17.24 10.66
CA VAL A 446 -8.10 17.96 10.10
C VAL A 446 -9.41 17.21 10.36
N ASP A 447 -9.42 15.87 10.21
CA ASP A 447 -10.60 15.05 10.52
C ASP A 447 -10.90 15.09 12.04
N LEU A 448 -9.89 15.01 12.91
CA LEU A 448 -10.03 15.11 14.36
C LEU A 448 -10.61 16.45 14.80
N LEU A 449 -10.03 17.56 14.35
CA LEU A 449 -10.50 18.92 14.66
C LEU A 449 -11.88 19.15 14.06
N GLY A 450 -12.09 18.70 12.83
CA GLY A 450 -13.35 18.82 12.12
C GLY A 450 -14.51 18.12 12.85
N ARG A 451 -14.33 16.87 13.26
CA ARG A 451 -15.33 16.12 14.06
C ARG A 451 -15.64 16.78 15.40
N ALA A 452 -14.63 17.38 16.02
CA ALA A 452 -14.79 18.12 17.27
C ALA A 452 -15.43 19.51 17.10
N GLY A 453 -15.82 19.92 15.88
CA GLY A 453 -16.42 21.22 15.60
C GLY A 453 -15.42 22.38 15.50
N LYS A 454 -14.13 22.12 15.64
CA LYS A 454 -13.05 23.11 15.60
C LYS A 454 -12.63 23.43 14.15
N LEU A 455 -13.60 23.83 13.33
CA LEU A 455 -13.43 23.98 11.88
C LEU A 455 -12.41 25.08 11.53
N ASN A 456 -12.39 26.18 12.27
CA ASN A 456 -11.43 27.26 12.03
C ASN A 456 -9.99 26.84 12.35
N GLU A 457 -9.78 26.09 13.45
CA GLU A 457 -8.46 25.53 13.79
C GLU A 457 -7.99 24.53 12.71
N ALA A 458 -8.92 23.77 12.11
CA ALA A 458 -8.61 22.88 10.99
C ALA A 458 -8.17 23.66 9.73
N VAL A 459 -8.86 24.75 9.38
CA VAL A 459 -8.50 25.63 8.27
C VAL A 459 -7.14 26.29 8.51
N ASP A 460 -6.88 26.77 9.73
CA ASP A 460 -5.60 27.38 10.08
C ASP A 460 -4.44 26.38 10.01
N LEU A 461 -4.69 25.12 10.38
CA LEU A 461 -3.72 24.04 10.25
C LEU A 461 -3.39 23.79 8.77
N ILE A 462 -4.39 23.82 7.88
CA ILE A 462 -4.19 23.68 6.42
C ILE A 462 -3.35 24.82 5.86
N ARG A 463 -3.65 26.05 6.28
CA ARG A 463 -2.91 27.24 5.82
C ARG A 463 -1.43 27.24 6.24
N LYS A 464 -1.10 26.58 7.37
CA LYS A 464 0.27 26.46 7.89
C LYS A 464 1.07 25.31 7.27
N MET A 465 0.47 24.50 6.38
CA MET A 465 1.18 23.40 5.73
C MET A 465 2.29 23.92 4.80
N GLN A 466 3.45 23.27 4.84
CA GLN A 466 4.61 23.62 4.01
C GLN A 466 4.57 22.98 2.59
N PHE A 467 3.57 22.20 2.30
CA PHE A 467 3.38 21.50 1.01
C PHE A 467 1.92 21.59 0.57
N LYS A 468 1.68 21.30 -0.72
CA LYS A 468 0.32 21.35 -1.27
C LYS A 468 -0.59 20.34 -0.58
N PRO A 469 -1.75 20.77 -0.04
CA PRO A 469 -2.75 19.85 0.49
C PRO A 469 -3.24 18.89 -0.59
N HIS A 470 -3.64 17.68 -0.20
CA HIS A 470 -4.22 16.71 -1.14
C HIS A 470 -5.74 16.56 -0.92
N ILE A 471 -6.39 15.89 -1.87
CA ILE A 471 -7.85 15.75 -1.97
C ILE A 471 -8.49 15.21 -0.68
N ALA A 472 -7.90 14.16 -0.06
CA ALA A 472 -8.46 13.52 1.13
C ALA A 472 -8.61 14.47 2.32
N LEU A 473 -7.70 15.43 2.46
CA LEU A 473 -7.73 16.43 3.52
C LEU A 473 -8.96 17.35 3.40
N PHE A 474 -9.21 17.88 2.19
CA PHE A 474 -10.40 18.71 1.94
C PHE A 474 -11.68 17.88 2.00
N GLY A 475 -11.64 16.61 1.60
CA GLY A 475 -12.75 15.67 1.74
C GLY A 475 -13.15 15.45 3.21
N SER A 476 -12.17 15.31 4.11
CA SER A 476 -12.40 15.20 5.55
C SER A 476 -13.01 16.46 6.14
N LEU A 477 -12.47 17.64 5.78
CA LEU A 477 -12.99 18.93 6.22
C LEU A 477 -14.44 19.14 5.73
N LEU A 478 -14.72 18.83 4.47
CA LEU A 478 -16.06 18.96 3.89
C LEU A 478 -17.06 18.01 4.56
N GLY A 479 -16.63 16.78 4.92
CA GLY A 479 -17.41 15.85 5.71
C GLY A 479 -17.78 16.39 7.10
N ALA A 480 -16.84 17.05 7.78
CA ALA A 480 -17.06 17.71 9.05
C ALA A 480 -18.03 18.91 8.94
N CYS A 481 -17.91 19.70 7.86
CA CYS A 481 -18.80 20.83 7.61
C CYS A 481 -20.28 20.38 7.48
N ARG A 482 -20.53 19.19 6.95
CA ARG A 482 -21.90 18.63 6.90
C ARG A 482 -22.45 18.37 8.29
N ILE A 483 -21.64 17.82 9.21
CA ILE A 483 -22.05 17.52 10.59
C ILE A 483 -22.38 18.81 11.35
N HIS A 484 -21.50 19.82 11.21
CA HIS A 484 -21.62 21.10 11.93
C HIS A 484 -22.38 22.16 11.15
N ARG A 485 -22.96 21.82 9.98
CA ARG A 485 -23.76 22.72 9.12
C ARG A 485 -23.04 24.05 8.81
N ASN A 486 -21.72 24.04 8.66
CA ASN A 486 -20.92 25.22 8.34
C ASN A 486 -20.71 25.34 6.82
N LEU A 487 -21.40 26.30 6.21
CA LEU A 487 -21.36 26.48 4.75
C LEU A 487 -20.09 27.18 4.27
N GLU A 488 -19.62 28.19 4.98
CA GLU A 488 -18.44 28.97 4.59
C GLU A 488 -17.19 28.08 4.45
N VAL A 489 -16.93 27.29 5.48
CA VAL A 489 -15.80 26.34 5.44
C VAL A 489 -16.05 25.22 4.42
N ALA A 490 -17.32 24.83 4.18
CA ALA A 490 -17.64 23.82 3.15
C ALA A 490 -17.36 24.32 1.74
N GLU A 491 -17.70 25.56 1.43
CA GLU A 491 -17.40 26.22 0.14
C GLU A 491 -15.88 26.27 -0.06
N PHE A 492 -15.13 26.77 0.93
CA PHE A 492 -13.67 26.80 0.89
C PHE A 492 -13.09 25.39 0.63
N ALA A 493 -13.56 24.38 1.36
CA ALA A 493 -13.05 23.00 1.21
C ALA A 493 -13.40 22.41 -0.17
N ALA A 494 -14.61 22.65 -0.67
CA ALA A 494 -15.05 22.15 -1.96
C ALA A 494 -14.33 22.84 -3.12
N GLU A 495 -14.15 24.15 -3.09
CA GLU A 495 -13.39 24.90 -4.10
C GLU A 495 -11.97 24.38 -4.25
N ASN A 496 -11.26 24.21 -3.13
CA ASN A 496 -9.91 23.66 -3.15
C ASN A 496 -9.85 22.21 -3.62
N LEU A 497 -10.82 21.37 -3.21
CA LEU A 497 -10.91 19.99 -3.64
C LEU A 497 -11.13 19.89 -5.15
N LEU A 498 -12.09 20.65 -5.68
CA LEU A 498 -12.46 20.64 -7.10
C LEU A 498 -11.41 21.33 -7.98
N ALA A 499 -10.63 22.26 -7.44
CA ALA A 499 -9.46 22.82 -8.12
C ALA A 499 -8.35 21.76 -8.31
N LEU A 500 -8.20 20.83 -7.35
CA LEU A 500 -7.25 19.72 -7.45
C LEU A 500 -7.76 18.60 -8.36
N GLU A 501 -9.04 18.29 -8.28
CA GLU A 501 -9.68 17.24 -9.07
C GLU A 501 -11.10 17.67 -9.52
N PRO A 502 -11.22 18.32 -10.68
CA PRO A 502 -12.51 18.80 -11.19
C PRO A 502 -13.57 17.71 -11.42
N THR A 503 -13.14 16.47 -11.55
CA THR A 503 -14.02 15.31 -11.76
C THR A 503 -14.38 14.56 -10.46
N ASN A 504 -14.03 15.08 -9.31
CA ASN A 504 -14.28 14.43 -8.02
C ASN A 504 -15.75 14.48 -7.63
N ALA A 505 -16.47 13.39 -7.88
CA ALA A 505 -17.89 13.29 -7.56
C ALA A 505 -18.22 13.50 -6.08
N ALA A 506 -17.32 13.09 -5.17
CA ALA A 506 -17.55 13.23 -3.72
C ALA A 506 -17.58 14.70 -3.28
N GLY A 507 -16.72 15.54 -3.87
CA GLY A 507 -16.70 16.97 -3.59
C GLY A 507 -18.04 17.64 -3.92
N TYR A 508 -18.57 17.41 -5.11
CA TYR A 508 -19.88 17.93 -5.51
C TYR A 508 -21.01 17.42 -4.62
N VAL A 509 -21.04 16.12 -4.37
CA VAL A 509 -22.10 15.50 -3.56
C VAL A 509 -22.09 16.00 -2.13
N GLN A 510 -20.91 16.10 -1.49
CA GLN A 510 -20.81 16.56 -0.11
C GLN A 510 -21.17 18.04 0.02
N LEU A 511 -20.74 18.91 -0.91
CA LEU A 511 -21.13 20.31 -0.91
C LEU A 511 -22.65 20.45 -1.10
N ALA A 512 -23.24 19.74 -2.06
CA ALA A 512 -24.70 19.73 -2.25
C ALA A 512 -25.43 19.28 -0.96
N ASN A 513 -24.87 18.31 -0.22
CA ASN A 513 -25.42 17.84 1.03
C ASN A 513 -25.34 18.90 2.16
N VAL A 514 -24.29 19.73 2.20
CA VAL A 514 -24.18 20.84 3.15
C VAL A 514 -25.26 21.90 2.85
N TYR A 515 -25.43 22.27 1.58
CA TYR A 515 -26.51 23.17 1.15
C TYR A 515 -27.89 22.61 1.52
N ALA A 516 -28.16 21.32 1.24
CA ALA A 516 -29.41 20.66 1.57
C ALA A 516 -29.69 20.66 3.08
N ALA A 517 -28.66 20.39 3.91
CA ALA A 517 -28.76 20.41 5.37
C ALA A 517 -29.10 21.81 5.94
N LYS A 518 -28.89 22.87 5.15
CA LYS A 518 -29.31 24.25 5.44
C LYS A 518 -30.57 24.69 4.72
N ASN A 519 -31.28 23.78 4.05
CA ASN A 519 -32.44 24.05 3.20
C ASN A 519 -32.18 25.07 2.08
N GLN A 520 -30.93 25.19 1.61
CA GLN A 520 -30.54 26.09 0.52
C GLN A 520 -30.59 25.37 -0.85
N TRP A 521 -31.78 25.13 -1.34
CA TRP A 521 -32.03 24.32 -2.54
C TRP A 521 -31.49 24.94 -3.84
N GLU A 522 -31.35 26.25 -3.90
CA GLU A 522 -30.70 26.95 -5.02
C GLU A 522 -29.22 26.56 -5.13
N GLY A 523 -28.51 26.52 -3.98
CA GLY A 523 -27.13 26.05 -3.91
C GLY A 523 -26.99 24.59 -4.38
N VAL A 524 -27.89 23.72 -3.92
CA VAL A 524 -27.97 22.33 -4.37
C VAL A 524 -28.09 22.23 -5.88
N SER A 525 -29.00 23.04 -6.48
CA SER A 525 -29.24 23.04 -7.92
C SER A 525 -28.01 23.53 -8.69
N LYS A 526 -27.33 24.59 -8.20
CA LYS A 526 -26.11 25.13 -8.81
C LYS A 526 -24.99 24.09 -8.83
N VAL A 527 -24.75 23.43 -7.69
CA VAL A 527 -23.72 22.39 -7.56
C VAL A 527 -24.02 21.19 -8.48
N ARG A 528 -25.28 20.74 -8.53
CA ARG A 528 -25.71 19.63 -9.42
C ARG A 528 -25.56 19.98 -10.89
N LYS A 529 -25.83 21.24 -11.27
CA LYS A 529 -25.64 21.75 -12.62
C LYS A 529 -24.16 21.72 -13.01
N SER A 530 -23.28 22.25 -12.15
CA SER A 530 -21.83 22.21 -12.36
C SER A 530 -21.28 20.77 -12.45
N MET A 531 -21.77 19.86 -11.61
CA MET A 531 -21.42 18.45 -11.70
C MET A 531 -21.79 17.84 -13.07
N LYS A 532 -22.95 18.19 -13.61
CA LYS A 532 -23.43 17.72 -14.92
C LYS A 532 -22.61 18.32 -16.07
N GLU A 533 -22.29 19.62 -15.99
CA GLU A 533 -21.47 20.34 -16.98
C GLU A 533 -20.07 19.71 -17.07
N ASN A 534 -19.48 19.33 -15.94
CA ASN A 534 -18.19 18.64 -15.87
C ASN A 534 -18.30 17.12 -16.18
N LYS A 535 -19.46 16.62 -16.61
CA LYS A 535 -19.70 15.21 -16.95
C LYS A 535 -19.38 14.22 -15.82
N VAL A 536 -19.49 14.67 -14.58
CA VAL A 536 -19.16 13.86 -13.40
C VAL A 536 -20.34 12.94 -13.06
N ILE A 537 -20.06 11.65 -12.96
CA ILE A 537 -21.04 10.62 -12.63
C ILE A 537 -20.90 10.25 -11.16
N LYS A 538 -21.98 10.34 -10.39
CA LYS A 538 -22.04 9.91 -9.00
C LYS A 538 -21.89 8.40 -8.91
N THR A 539 -20.88 7.93 -8.16
CA THR A 539 -20.78 6.52 -7.79
C THR A 539 -21.91 6.18 -6.79
N PRO A 540 -22.78 5.20 -7.06
CA PRO A 540 -23.82 4.82 -6.13
C PRO A 540 -23.23 4.21 -4.85
N GLY A 541 -23.90 4.41 -3.72
CA GLY A 541 -23.60 3.71 -2.50
C GLY A 541 -24.03 2.25 -2.58
N TYR A 542 -23.11 1.33 -2.24
CA TYR A 542 -23.40 -0.09 -2.15
C TYR A 542 -22.72 -0.72 -0.93
N SER A 543 -23.31 -1.80 -0.49
CA SER A 543 -22.77 -2.65 0.59
C SER A 543 -22.57 -4.06 0.06
N TRP A 544 -21.58 -4.77 0.57
CA TRP A 544 -21.36 -6.17 0.18
C TRP A 544 -21.00 -7.03 1.39
N MET A 545 -21.24 -8.33 1.25
CA MET A 545 -20.87 -9.32 2.23
C MET A 545 -20.55 -10.65 1.57
N GLU A 546 -19.71 -11.45 2.18
CA GLU A 546 -19.37 -12.80 1.73
C GLU A 546 -20.25 -13.84 2.42
N VAL A 547 -21.04 -14.60 1.65
CA VAL A 547 -21.78 -15.76 2.13
C VAL A 547 -21.37 -16.99 1.33
N GLY A 548 -20.92 -18.04 2.02
CA GLY A 548 -20.33 -19.19 1.34
C GLY A 548 -18.98 -18.82 0.68
N ARG A 549 -18.93 -18.78 -0.65
CA ARG A 549 -17.78 -18.34 -1.46
C ARG A 549 -18.21 -17.25 -2.46
N VAL A 550 -19.37 -16.68 -2.25
CA VAL A 550 -19.97 -15.69 -3.15
C VAL A 550 -20.05 -14.36 -2.43
N VAL A 551 -19.60 -13.32 -3.10
CA VAL A 551 -19.79 -11.94 -2.66
C VAL A 551 -21.15 -11.47 -3.17
N HIS A 552 -22.02 -11.06 -2.26
CA HIS A 552 -23.32 -10.47 -2.53
C HIS A 552 -23.25 -8.97 -2.38
N GLU A 553 -23.64 -8.24 -3.41
CA GLU A 553 -23.67 -6.79 -3.45
C GLU A 553 -25.10 -6.28 -3.36
N PHE A 554 -25.31 -5.22 -2.58
CA PHE A 554 -26.60 -4.58 -2.38
C PHE A 554 -26.49 -3.08 -2.65
N ARG A 555 -27.41 -2.54 -3.44
CA ARG A 555 -27.55 -1.11 -3.68
C ARG A 555 -28.78 -0.58 -2.98
N SER A 556 -28.81 0.72 -2.68
CA SER A 556 -30.01 1.32 -2.10
C SER A 556 -31.20 1.15 -3.08
N GLY A 557 -32.31 0.61 -2.57
CA GLY A 557 -33.49 0.32 -3.39
C GLY A 557 -33.32 -0.84 -4.38
N ASP A 558 -32.34 -1.75 -4.15
CA ASP A 558 -32.11 -2.90 -5.02
C ASP A 558 -33.33 -3.81 -5.13
N ARG A 559 -33.63 -4.21 -6.37
CA ARG A 559 -34.73 -5.15 -6.72
C ARG A 559 -34.26 -6.34 -7.55
N LEU A 560 -32.96 -6.45 -7.80
CA LEU A 560 -32.39 -7.41 -8.75
C LEU A 560 -31.74 -8.62 -8.08
N HIS A 561 -31.51 -8.57 -6.75
CA HIS A 561 -30.88 -9.67 -6.04
C HIS A 561 -31.75 -10.94 -6.08
N PRO A 562 -31.21 -12.15 -6.33
CA PRO A 562 -31.99 -13.40 -6.43
C PRO A 562 -32.91 -13.68 -5.24
N ASP A 563 -32.46 -13.35 -4.01
CA ASP A 563 -33.23 -13.55 -2.77
C ASP A 563 -34.04 -12.32 -2.35
N ILE A 564 -34.28 -11.35 -3.25
CA ILE A 564 -34.83 -10.04 -2.90
C ILE A 564 -36.20 -10.12 -2.19
N VAL A 565 -37.05 -11.07 -2.53
CA VAL A 565 -38.37 -11.26 -1.89
C VAL A 565 -38.21 -11.64 -0.42
N GLY A 566 -37.30 -12.57 -0.13
CA GLY A 566 -36.98 -12.96 1.26
C GLY A 566 -36.36 -11.81 2.07
N ILE A 567 -35.44 -11.07 1.43
CA ILE A 567 -34.79 -9.89 2.04
C ILE A 567 -35.83 -8.84 2.40
N HIS A 568 -36.75 -8.51 1.48
CA HIS A 568 -37.81 -7.54 1.71
C HIS A 568 -38.77 -7.98 2.83
N THR A 569 -39.12 -9.27 2.87
CA THR A 569 -39.98 -9.82 3.92
C THR A 569 -39.29 -9.71 5.28
N LYS A 570 -38.02 -10.11 5.39
CA LYS A 570 -37.23 -9.98 6.63
C LYS A 570 -37.06 -8.53 7.06
N LEU A 571 -36.86 -7.63 6.10
CA LEU A 571 -36.67 -6.22 6.39
C LEU A 571 -37.95 -5.56 6.95
N LYS A 572 -39.13 -5.92 6.44
CA LYS A 572 -40.42 -5.50 7.00
C LYS A 572 -40.67 -6.05 8.41
N ASP A 573 -40.26 -7.30 8.67
CA ASP A 573 -40.30 -7.87 10.03
C ASP A 573 -39.38 -7.09 10.99
N LEU A 574 -38.15 -6.79 10.53
CA LEU A 574 -37.19 -6.00 11.29
C LEU A 574 -37.72 -4.58 11.58
N GLU A 575 -38.33 -3.93 10.60
CA GLU A 575 -38.93 -2.59 10.80
C GLU A 575 -39.94 -2.59 11.91
N LYS A 576 -40.88 -3.55 11.91
CA LYS A 576 -41.87 -3.69 13.02
C LYS A 576 -41.20 -3.87 14.36
N LYS A 577 -40.23 -4.78 14.45
CA LYS A 577 -39.50 -5.05 15.71
C LYS A 577 -38.68 -3.84 16.15
N MET A 578 -38.02 -3.13 15.24
CA MET A 578 -37.27 -1.91 15.54
C MET A 578 -38.20 -0.81 16.11
N ARG A 579 -39.36 -0.57 15.49
CA ARG A 579 -40.33 0.41 15.98
C ARG A 579 -40.87 0.07 17.39
N LEU A 580 -41.13 -1.22 17.64
CA LEU A 580 -41.50 -1.70 18.99
C LEU A 580 -40.38 -1.51 20.02
N ALA A 581 -39.13 -1.57 19.59
CA ALA A 581 -37.95 -1.31 20.42
C ALA A 581 -37.61 0.19 20.55
N GLY A 582 -38.46 1.09 20.04
CA GLY A 582 -38.29 2.55 20.15
C GLY A 582 -37.43 3.19 19.08
N TYR A 583 -37.12 2.49 17.97
CA TYR A 583 -36.41 3.10 16.86
C TYR A 583 -37.34 4.06 16.10
N VAL A 584 -36.83 5.26 15.88
CA VAL A 584 -37.43 6.29 14.99
C VAL A 584 -36.44 6.59 13.86
N PRO A 585 -36.89 6.54 12.59
CA PRO A 585 -36.05 6.90 11.47
C PRO A 585 -35.51 8.34 11.56
N ASP A 586 -34.22 8.53 11.33
CA ASP A 586 -33.60 9.84 11.24
C ASP A 586 -33.79 10.44 9.84
N LEU A 587 -34.86 11.21 9.66
CA LEU A 587 -35.21 11.81 8.36
C LEU A 587 -34.19 12.83 7.87
N ASP A 588 -33.37 13.42 8.74
CA ASP A 588 -32.28 14.32 8.39
C ASP A 588 -31.14 13.57 7.64
N SER A 589 -31.06 12.25 7.82
CA SER A 589 -30.16 11.38 7.05
C SER A 589 -30.61 11.18 5.60
N SER A 590 -31.87 11.49 5.25
CA SER A 590 -32.41 11.46 3.88
C SER A 590 -32.36 12.85 3.26
N LEU A 591 -31.36 13.13 2.46
CA LEU A 591 -31.12 14.42 1.81
C LEU A 591 -31.89 14.53 0.46
N HIS A 592 -33.10 13.99 0.42
CA HIS A 592 -34.03 14.08 -0.70
C HIS A 592 -35.15 15.08 -0.40
N ASP A 593 -35.50 15.90 -1.38
CA ASP A 593 -36.60 16.83 -1.29
C ASP A 593 -37.91 16.11 -1.62
N VAL A 594 -38.37 15.31 -0.66
CA VAL A 594 -39.60 14.47 -0.76
C VAL A 594 -40.32 14.44 0.59
N GLY A 595 -41.58 14.02 0.60
CA GLY A 595 -42.37 13.90 1.81
C GLY A 595 -41.79 12.90 2.83
N GLU A 596 -42.16 13.03 4.12
CA GLU A 596 -41.62 12.25 5.22
C GLU A 596 -41.81 10.74 5.01
N GLU A 597 -42.94 10.27 4.57
CA GLU A 597 -43.22 8.86 4.28
C GLU A 597 -42.29 8.31 3.20
N GLN A 598 -42.00 9.11 2.18
CA GLN A 598 -41.06 8.71 1.13
C GLN A 598 -39.62 8.69 1.63
N LYS A 599 -39.24 9.62 2.53
CA LYS A 599 -37.93 9.61 3.20
C LYS A 599 -37.75 8.35 4.05
N GLU A 600 -38.77 7.97 4.85
CA GLU A 600 -38.74 6.73 5.63
C GLU A 600 -38.55 5.49 4.76
N GLN A 601 -39.29 5.41 3.64
CA GLN A 601 -39.13 4.31 2.70
C GLN A 601 -37.75 4.26 2.09
N LEU A 602 -37.17 5.39 1.68
CA LEU A 602 -35.82 5.45 1.13
C LEU A 602 -34.79 4.99 2.16
N LEU A 603 -34.94 5.41 3.43
CA LEU A 603 -34.04 4.99 4.52
C LEU A 603 -34.16 3.50 4.84
N LEU A 604 -35.37 2.92 4.77
CA LEU A 604 -35.57 1.50 4.99
C LEU A 604 -34.82 0.63 3.99
N TRP A 605 -34.71 1.09 2.73
CA TRP A 605 -34.07 0.35 1.62
C TRP A 605 -32.60 0.70 1.41
N HIS A 606 -31.94 1.26 2.43
CA HIS A 606 -30.49 1.46 2.35
C HIS A 606 -29.73 0.14 2.23
N SER A 607 -28.63 0.14 1.49
CA SER A 607 -27.83 -1.04 1.17
C SER A 607 -27.36 -1.82 2.39
N GLU A 608 -27.07 -1.14 3.51
CA GLU A 608 -26.67 -1.75 4.78
C GLU A 608 -27.79 -2.60 5.37
N LYS A 609 -29.01 -2.07 5.41
CA LYS A 609 -30.17 -2.77 5.96
C LYS A 609 -30.55 -3.99 5.12
N LEU A 610 -30.44 -3.88 3.78
CA LEU A 610 -30.60 -5.02 2.88
C LEU A 610 -29.57 -6.11 3.14
N ALA A 611 -28.30 -5.74 3.28
CA ALA A 611 -27.20 -6.67 3.59
C ALA A 611 -27.40 -7.34 4.96
N ILE A 612 -27.83 -6.60 5.99
CA ILE A 612 -28.14 -7.14 7.32
C ILE A 612 -29.27 -8.16 7.22
N ALA A 613 -30.38 -7.82 6.56
CA ALA A 613 -31.52 -8.73 6.39
C ALA A 613 -31.11 -10.02 5.68
N PHE A 614 -30.31 -9.93 4.62
CA PHE A 614 -29.75 -11.07 3.90
C PHE A 614 -28.84 -11.92 4.81
N GLY A 615 -27.96 -11.29 5.59
CA GLY A 615 -27.10 -11.97 6.55
C GLY A 615 -27.87 -12.73 7.62
N LEU A 616 -28.97 -12.16 8.12
CA LEU A 616 -29.86 -12.82 9.08
C LEU A 616 -30.57 -14.04 8.49
N ILE A 617 -30.84 -14.04 7.19
CA ILE A 617 -31.49 -15.18 6.49
C ILE A 617 -30.47 -16.30 6.20
N LYS A 618 -29.27 -15.94 5.76
CA LYS A 618 -28.30 -16.90 5.17
C LYS A 618 -27.25 -17.43 6.14
N LEU A 619 -26.93 -16.68 7.19
CA LEU A 619 -25.89 -17.08 8.14
C LEU A 619 -26.50 -17.79 9.35
N PRO A 620 -25.86 -18.85 9.85
CA PRO A 620 -26.31 -19.56 11.05
C PRO A 620 -26.49 -18.61 12.25
N PRO A 621 -27.41 -18.89 13.18
CA PRO A 621 -27.55 -18.16 14.44
C PRO A 621 -26.21 -18.04 15.19
N GLY A 622 -25.94 -16.90 15.82
CA GLY A 622 -24.70 -16.64 16.56
C GLY A 622 -23.48 -16.26 15.71
N MET A 623 -23.50 -16.51 14.42
CA MET A 623 -22.37 -16.12 13.54
C MET A 623 -22.39 -14.62 13.26
N PRO A 624 -21.29 -13.86 13.46
CA PRO A 624 -21.24 -12.43 13.16
C PRO A 624 -21.56 -12.12 11.70
N ILE A 625 -22.35 -11.08 11.46
CA ILE A 625 -22.65 -10.55 10.12
C ILE A 625 -21.61 -9.49 9.79
N ARG A 626 -20.81 -9.70 8.75
CA ARG A 626 -19.78 -8.77 8.29
C ARG A 626 -20.20 -8.11 7.00
N ILE A 627 -20.29 -6.78 7.02
CA ILE A 627 -20.72 -5.96 5.90
C ILE A 627 -19.65 -4.93 5.60
N PHE A 628 -19.41 -4.70 4.32
CA PHE A 628 -18.48 -3.70 3.84
C PHE A 628 -19.24 -2.68 3.01
N LYS A 629 -18.87 -1.41 3.13
CA LYS A 629 -19.54 -0.31 2.44
C LYS A 629 -18.52 0.63 1.79
N ASN A 630 -18.85 1.06 0.57
CA ASN A 630 -18.02 2.00 -0.17
C ASN A 630 -18.19 3.47 0.23
N LEU A 631 -19.14 3.77 1.11
CA LEU A 631 -19.38 5.10 1.68
C LEU A 631 -19.42 5.03 3.21
N ARG A 632 -19.38 6.18 3.89
CA ARG A 632 -19.63 6.22 5.35
C ARG A 632 -21.06 5.77 5.65
N VAL A 633 -21.22 5.09 6.78
CA VAL A 633 -22.53 4.72 7.31
C VAL A 633 -23.30 6.00 7.67
N CYS A 634 -24.57 6.12 7.32
CA CYS A 634 -25.38 7.27 7.71
C CYS A 634 -25.91 7.11 9.15
N GLY A 635 -26.35 8.23 9.77
CA GLY A 635 -26.87 8.25 11.14
C GLY A 635 -27.99 7.25 11.36
N ASP A 636 -28.93 7.24 10.44
CA ASP A 636 -30.08 6.34 10.48
C ASP A 636 -29.67 4.84 10.42
N CYS A 637 -28.79 4.45 9.46
CA CYS A 637 -28.31 3.07 9.39
C CYS A 637 -27.50 2.66 10.62
N HIS A 638 -26.71 3.58 11.18
CA HIS A 638 -25.97 3.33 12.40
C HIS A 638 -26.90 3.03 13.57
N GLN A 639 -27.90 3.87 13.79
CA GLN A 639 -28.89 3.68 14.86
C GLN A 639 -29.73 2.42 14.64
N ALA A 640 -30.21 2.20 13.42
CA ALA A 640 -30.95 0.98 13.07
C ALA A 640 -30.13 -0.29 13.36
N THR A 641 -28.84 -0.29 13.00
CA THR A 641 -27.97 -1.46 13.23
C THR A 641 -27.74 -1.72 14.70
N LYS A 642 -27.63 -0.68 15.56
CA LYS A 642 -27.59 -0.83 17.02
C LYS A 642 -28.84 -1.58 17.53
N VAL A 643 -30.01 -1.11 17.12
CA VAL A 643 -31.29 -1.73 17.54
C VAL A 643 -31.40 -3.16 17.02
N ILE A 644 -31.06 -3.42 15.72
CA ILE A 644 -31.09 -4.76 15.14
C ILE A 644 -30.15 -5.70 15.90
N SER A 645 -28.95 -5.23 16.28
CA SER A 645 -27.99 -6.05 17.03
C SER A 645 -28.55 -6.52 18.38
N SER A 646 -29.39 -5.71 19.02
CA SER A 646 -30.05 -6.04 20.27
C SER A 646 -31.24 -6.98 20.07
N ILE A 647 -32.18 -6.65 19.18
CA ILE A 647 -33.45 -7.41 19.00
C ILE A 647 -33.22 -8.80 18.39
N GLU A 648 -32.22 -8.95 17.54
CA GLU A 648 -31.87 -10.24 16.90
C GLU A 648 -30.75 -10.97 17.67
N ASN A 649 -30.26 -10.41 18.79
CA ASN A 649 -29.11 -10.90 19.55
C ASN A 649 -27.94 -11.29 18.66
N ARG A 650 -27.54 -10.37 17.76
CA ARG A 650 -26.58 -10.64 16.69
C ARG A 650 -25.44 -9.63 16.70
N GLU A 651 -24.22 -10.13 16.66
CA GLU A 651 -23.07 -9.26 16.38
C GLU A 651 -23.07 -8.88 14.90
N ILE A 652 -23.02 -7.57 14.61
CA ILE A 652 -22.97 -7.01 13.28
C ILE A 652 -21.73 -6.13 13.18
N ILE A 653 -20.88 -6.41 12.21
CA ILE A 653 -19.63 -5.69 11.96
C ILE A 653 -19.77 -4.99 10.61
N VAL A 654 -19.77 -3.66 10.62
CA VAL A 654 -19.82 -2.86 9.41
C VAL A 654 -18.49 -2.14 9.23
N ARG A 655 -17.80 -2.35 8.12
CA ARG A 655 -16.64 -1.58 7.71
C ARG A 655 -17.07 -0.55 6.67
N ASP A 656 -16.88 0.70 6.99
CA ASP A 656 -17.06 1.80 6.04
C ASP A 656 -15.69 2.27 5.47
N THR A 657 -15.66 3.41 4.80
CA THR A 657 -14.44 3.96 4.19
C THR A 657 -13.37 4.37 5.21
N THR A 658 -13.74 4.56 6.48
CA THR A 658 -12.85 5.14 7.49
C THR A 658 -12.53 4.17 8.63
N ARG A 659 -13.48 3.33 9.04
CA ARG A 659 -13.35 2.51 10.25
C ARG A 659 -14.28 1.30 10.25
N PHE A 660 -14.11 0.46 11.28
CA PHE A 660 -15.07 -0.58 11.64
C PHE A 660 -16.04 -0.07 12.72
N HIS A 661 -17.28 -0.53 12.61
CA HIS A 661 -18.34 -0.39 13.58
C HIS A 661 -18.73 -1.77 14.05
N HIS A 662 -18.47 -2.10 15.31
CA HIS A 662 -18.87 -3.35 15.92
C HIS A 662 -20.15 -3.12 16.74
N PHE A 663 -21.26 -3.63 16.24
CA PHE A 663 -22.56 -3.53 16.89
C PHE A 663 -22.86 -4.81 17.67
N LYS A 664 -23.08 -4.68 18.95
CA LYS A 664 -23.42 -5.79 19.84
C LYS A 664 -24.30 -5.30 21.00
N ASN A 665 -25.35 -6.03 21.28
CA ASN A 665 -26.28 -5.72 22.40
C ASN A 665 -26.77 -4.26 22.40
N GLY A 666 -27.06 -3.68 21.24
CA GLY A 666 -27.57 -2.31 21.15
C GLY A 666 -26.48 -1.22 21.21
N ALA A 667 -25.23 -1.56 21.39
CA ALA A 667 -24.11 -0.61 21.43
C ALA A 667 -23.19 -0.74 20.21
N CYS A 668 -22.46 0.34 19.89
CA CYS A 668 -21.42 0.34 18.87
C CYS A 668 -20.06 0.66 19.49
N SER A 669 -18.99 0.00 19.01
CA SER A 669 -17.61 0.25 19.43
C SER A 669 -17.13 1.69 19.21
N CYS A 670 -17.81 2.47 18.34
CA CYS A 670 -17.46 3.87 18.08
C CYS A 670 -17.91 4.84 19.18
N GLY A 671 -18.76 4.40 20.13
CA GLY A 671 -19.33 5.27 21.18
C GLY A 671 -20.14 6.44 20.62
N ASP A 672 -20.74 6.25 19.43
CA ASP A 672 -21.50 7.26 18.68
C ASP A 672 -20.66 8.50 18.24
N TYR A 673 -19.34 8.37 18.27
CA TYR A 673 -18.39 9.36 17.73
C TYR A 673 -17.79 8.86 16.41
N TRP A 674 -18.37 9.27 15.26
CA TRP A 674 -17.95 8.78 13.93
C TRP A 674 -18.24 9.75 12.78
#